data_1b343e36eefcd2facf47d594f362e418
#
_entry.id   1b343e36eefcd2facf47d594f362e418
#
_cell.length_a   1.000
_cell.length_b   1.000
_cell.length_c   1.000
_cell.angle_alpha   90.00
_cell.angle_beta   90.00
_cell.angle_gamma   90.00
#
_symmetry.space_group_name_H-M   'P 1'
#
loop_
_entity.id
_entity.type
_entity.pdbx_description
1 polymer ?
#
loop_
_entity_poly.entity_id
_entity_poly.type
_entity_poly.pdbx_seq_one_letter_code
_entity_poly.pdbx_strand_id
1 'polypeptide(L)'
;FAIKNGQVKNASLSFSKDVSQKVNTTTPAISAATAIGNAALELGINSPTNLELLETVSVNSFIYSNGTISLENIPVKLVFQKMEDGSLQLAWDLSIYVLDASHYYSVRVDAVSGTILNLGDWVVSCSFGEHKNNSDSSHTENSVLFSKEDATMASLTDGAIYNAIALPNQSPDDGGFSIIEDPSALGVGSPYGWHDTDGDAGPEFTITRGNNVWAQEDENGNNGTGFSPEGTAELIFDFEFDFTQDPALSLDASITNLFYLNNMLHDIFYEYGFDEASGNFQQNNYGNGGNGNDFVYADAQDGSGTNNANFATPGDGGKPRMQMFLWDGAVISGSLLTINDSPLAGNYEGVPAAFGGEIVDLTEDLVLVEDDGATGDIYDACDPIINGVDLVGKIAVIRRGACEFGFKALAAENEGAVAVIMVNNVEGEAITMAPGAVGDQVTIPLFMVNNMDGEAIIEQLLTGTVNATINGVTVGPMIDASLDNEIIAHEYGHGISNRLTGGGNNTGCLNNAEQMGEGWSDYLGLIITMKVGDQADDGRGMATYSAGQGLDGGGIRQYKYSRDMIENPLTYSDLPATGGQVHAVGTIWATMLWDLTWDLIDVYGYDEDMFNGTGGNNIAMQLVLDGMKLQPCAPGFESGRDAIIEADELAYGGENKCLIWETFARRGLGSGATQGSPSSVTDGTAAFDIPAECEGLGINDTNLDNKFIIYPNPSNGNIKIKPLLDFGDANVSIYDINGRKVHNTNVNLQNTVSINAQNLSSGMYIMQIEGVDYSHTAKLIIN
;
A
#
# COMPACT_ATOMS: atom_id res chain seq x y z
N PHE A 1 16.52 21.92 -6.12
CA PHE A 1 16.96 22.60 -7.34
C PHE A 1 17.17 21.58 -8.44
N ALA A 2 16.40 21.67 -9.53
CA ALA A 2 16.70 20.92 -10.76
C ALA A 2 17.77 21.71 -11.56
N ILE A 3 18.89 21.06 -11.90
CA ILE A 3 20.02 21.68 -12.59
C ILE A 3 20.31 20.90 -13.89
N LYS A 4 20.26 21.58 -15.04
CA LYS A 4 20.67 21.03 -16.34
C LYS A 4 21.74 21.93 -16.98
N ASN A 5 22.87 21.34 -17.39
CA ASN A 5 24.01 22.05 -17.99
C ASN A 5 24.54 23.21 -17.12
N GLY A 6 24.61 23.00 -15.79
CA GLY A 6 25.07 24.01 -14.82
C GLY A 6 24.13 25.19 -14.63
N GLN A 7 22.89 25.12 -15.09
CA GLN A 7 21.86 26.12 -14.89
C GLN A 7 20.70 25.53 -14.07
N VAL A 8 20.27 26.26 -13.03
CA VAL A 8 19.04 25.92 -12.31
C VAL A 8 17.86 26.08 -13.27
N LYS A 9 17.14 25.01 -13.52
CA LYS A 9 15.94 24.98 -14.38
C LYS A 9 14.69 25.15 -13.55
N ASN A 10 14.65 24.49 -12.40
CA ASN A 10 13.59 24.65 -11.42
C ASN A 10 14.15 24.74 -10.01
N ALA A 11 13.39 25.37 -9.13
CA ALA A 11 13.68 25.45 -7.70
C ALA A 11 12.36 25.47 -6.92
N SER A 12 12.04 24.40 -6.22
CA SER A 12 11.00 24.42 -5.20
C SER A 12 11.55 25.16 -3.98
N LEU A 13 11.00 26.32 -3.66
CA LEU A 13 11.52 27.23 -2.61
C LEU A 13 10.42 27.52 -1.59
N SER A 14 10.61 27.06 -0.36
CA SER A 14 9.75 27.36 0.78
C SER A 14 10.24 28.59 1.60
N PHE A 15 10.77 29.61 0.95
CA PHE A 15 11.25 30.80 1.64
C PHE A 15 10.09 31.73 2.06
N SER A 16 10.05 32.08 3.34
CA SER A 16 9.20 33.16 3.83
C SER A 16 9.83 34.52 3.49
N LYS A 17 9.08 35.38 2.78
CA LYS A 17 9.49 36.76 2.55
C LYS A 17 9.29 37.58 3.83
N ASP A 18 10.13 38.61 4.03
CA ASP A 18 10.00 39.57 5.14
C ASP A 18 10.00 38.94 6.53
N VAL A 19 10.85 37.92 6.74
CA VAL A 19 10.95 37.10 7.97
C VAL A 19 10.96 37.98 9.23
N SER A 20 11.75 39.06 9.26
CA SER A 20 11.88 39.97 10.42
C SER A 20 10.57 40.66 10.84
N GLN A 21 9.59 40.74 9.94
CA GLN A 21 8.27 41.33 10.22
C GLN A 21 7.24 40.29 10.64
N LYS A 22 7.51 39.00 10.41
CA LYS A 22 6.62 37.89 10.67
C LYS A 22 6.93 37.14 11.95
N VAL A 23 8.14 37.30 12.47
CA VAL A 23 8.63 36.60 13.65
C VAL A 23 8.05 37.20 14.92
N ASN A 24 7.48 36.34 15.80
CA ASN A 24 6.94 36.75 17.09
C ASN A 24 8.04 37.15 18.08
N THR A 25 9.10 36.35 18.18
CA THR A 25 10.25 36.59 19.05
C THR A 25 11.46 35.79 18.58
N THR A 26 12.67 36.18 18.98
CA THR A 26 13.89 35.41 18.76
C THR A 26 14.47 34.81 20.05
N THR A 27 13.77 35.03 21.19
CA THR A 27 14.23 34.56 22.50
C THR A 27 13.18 33.64 23.10
N PRO A 28 13.54 32.37 23.40
CA PRO A 28 12.59 31.43 24.03
C PRO A 28 12.30 31.83 25.47
N ALA A 29 11.05 31.68 25.91
CA ALA A 29 10.63 31.88 27.30
C ALA A 29 10.71 30.59 28.12
N ILE A 30 10.65 29.41 27.47
CA ILE A 30 10.83 28.12 28.10
C ILE A 30 12.13 27.45 27.63
N SER A 31 12.69 26.58 28.47
CA SER A 31 13.88 25.81 28.12
C SER A 31 13.54 24.62 27.18
N ALA A 32 14.55 24.08 26.50
CA ALA A 32 14.42 22.84 25.70
C ALA A 32 13.91 21.66 26.56
N ALA A 33 14.45 21.47 27.78
CA ALA A 33 13.98 20.43 28.69
C ALA A 33 12.51 20.60 29.09
N THR A 34 12.05 21.85 29.28
CA THR A 34 10.63 22.15 29.54
C THR A 34 9.78 21.80 28.33
N ALA A 35 10.26 22.09 27.12
CA ALA A 35 9.54 21.73 25.89
C ALA A 35 9.37 20.22 25.72
N ILE A 36 10.41 19.42 26.02
CA ILE A 36 10.30 17.94 26.03
C ILE A 36 9.21 17.49 26.99
N GLY A 37 9.21 18.01 28.24
CA GLY A 37 8.20 17.65 29.24
C GLY A 37 6.78 18.03 28.84
N ASN A 38 6.61 19.19 28.21
CA ASN A 38 5.31 19.64 27.71
C ASN A 38 4.81 18.78 26.53
N ALA A 39 5.71 18.45 25.58
CA ALA A 39 5.39 17.56 24.48
C ALA A 39 4.94 16.19 24.99
N ALA A 40 5.70 15.58 25.92
CA ALA A 40 5.34 14.30 26.50
C ALA A 40 3.95 14.34 27.17
N LEU A 41 3.67 15.39 27.94
CA LEU A 41 2.37 15.55 28.62
C LEU A 41 1.20 15.68 27.62
N GLU A 42 1.38 16.48 26.57
CA GLU A 42 0.32 16.75 25.58
C GLU A 42 0.07 15.54 24.68
N LEU A 43 1.10 14.72 24.43
CA LEU A 43 1.01 13.45 23.69
C LEU A 43 0.51 12.28 24.53
N GLY A 44 0.21 12.48 25.82
CA GLY A 44 -0.22 11.40 26.70
C GLY A 44 0.89 10.44 27.12
N ILE A 45 2.15 10.77 26.85
CA ILE A 45 3.33 10.00 27.25
C ILE A 45 3.67 10.30 28.71
N ASN A 46 4.30 9.34 29.41
CA ASN A 46 4.76 9.56 30.77
C ASN A 46 5.70 10.77 30.84
N SER A 47 5.72 11.47 31.99
CA SER A 47 6.68 12.55 32.21
C SER A 47 8.12 12.02 32.17
N PRO A 48 9.04 12.69 31.46
CA PRO A 48 10.42 12.24 31.40
C PRO A 48 11.08 12.21 32.80
N THR A 49 11.82 11.15 33.06
CA THR A 49 12.63 11.00 34.27
C THR A 49 14.11 10.89 33.89
N ASN A 50 14.99 11.44 34.74
CA ASN A 50 16.43 11.44 34.49
C ASN A 50 16.82 12.07 33.14
N LEU A 51 16.10 13.12 32.73
CA LEU A 51 16.41 13.85 31.50
C LEU A 51 17.70 14.66 31.70
N GLU A 52 18.79 14.27 31.06
CA GLU A 52 20.09 14.89 31.14
C GLU A 52 20.49 15.53 29.81
N LEU A 53 21.10 16.70 29.83
CA LEU A 53 21.72 17.31 28.66
C LEU A 53 23.02 16.56 28.35
N LEU A 54 23.04 15.81 27.25
CA LEU A 54 24.20 15.03 26.83
C LEU A 54 25.18 15.86 26.02
N GLU A 55 24.66 16.69 25.11
CA GLU A 55 25.47 17.48 24.18
C GLU A 55 24.86 18.85 23.89
N THR A 56 25.69 19.84 23.71
CA THR A 56 25.36 21.16 23.15
C THR A 56 25.98 21.27 21.76
N VAL A 57 25.19 20.93 20.75
CA VAL A 57 25.61 20.95 19.34
C VAL A 57 25.87 22.40 18.85
N SER A 58 25.00 23.32 19.29
CA SER A 58 25.13 24.75 19.04
C SER A 58 24.39 25.55 20.12
N VAL A 59 24.44 26.88 20.02
CA VAL A 59 23.73 27.79 20.95
C VAL A 59 22.22 27.54 20.98
N ASN A 60 21.66 26.97 19.94
CA ASN A 60 20.20 26.72 19.76
C ASN A 60 19.87 25.24 19.47
N SER A 61 20.83 24.32 19.66
CA SER A 61 20.66 22.91 19.36
C SER A 61 21.31 22.03 20.42
N PHE A 62 20.59 21.05 20.94
CA PHE A 62 20.93 20.24 22.09
C PHE A 62 20.56 18.78 21.85
N ILE A 63 21.26 17.84 22.51
CA ILE A 63 20.87 16.45 22.60
C ILE A 63 20.64 16.12 24.06
N TYR A 64 19.45 15.68 24.40
CA TYR A 64 19.10 15.18 25.71
C TYR A 64 19.09 13.66 25.74
N SER A 65 19.27 13.05 26.93
CA SER A 65 19.06 11.63 27.15
C SER A 65 17.59 11.28 26.78
N ASN A 66 17.32 10.00 26.58
CA ASN A 66 15.99 9.49 26.24
C ASN A 66 14.91 9.74 27.31
N GLY A 67 15.30 10.18 28.53
CA GLY A 67 14.39 10.58 29.60
C GLY A 67 13.43 9.48 30.07
N THR A 68 13.69 8.19 29.73
CA THR A 68 12.79 7.02 29.97
C THR A 68 11.44 7.12 29.22
N ILE A 69 11.34 7.96 28.21
CA ILE A 69 10.14 8.17 27.39
C ILE A 69 10.37 7.93 25.90
N SER A 70 11.61 7.80 25.49
CA SER A 70 12.00 7.62 24.09
C SER A 70 12.98 6.46 23.98
N LEU A 71 12.94 5.74 22.87
CA LEU A 71 13.93 4.70 22.53
C LEU A 71 15.29 5.32 22.26
N GLU A 72 15.33 6.53 21.67
CA GLU A 72 16.54 7.25 21.33
C GLU A 72 16.73 8.52 22.18
N ASN A 73 17.96 9.05 22.16
CA ASN A 73 18.22 10.36 22.72
C ASN A 73 17.41 11.42 21.98
N ILE A 74 16.96 12.44 22.70
CA ILE A 74 16.03 13.45 22.20
C ILE A 74 16.80 14.66 21.65
N PRO A 75 16.90 14.83 20.32
CA PRO A 75 17.46 16.03 19.73
C PRO A 75 16.46 17.18 19.84
N VAL A 76 16.95 18.37 20.18
CA VAL A 76 16.10 19.56 20.34
C VAL A 76 16.80 20.76 19.72
N LYS A 77 16.15 21.43 18.80
CA LYS A 77 16.69 22.66 18.17
C LYS A 77 15.63 23.76 18.12
N LEU A 78 16.10 25.00 18.16
CA LEU A 78 15.23 26.18 18.05
C LEU A 78 15.01 26.52 16.57
N VAL A 79 13.76 26.59 16.14
CA VAL A 79 13.33 26.86 14.76
C VAL A 79 12.21 27.89 14.72
N PHE A 80 11.81 28.31 13.52
CA PHE A 80 10.60 29.08 13.30
C PHE A 80 9.55 28.21 12.60
N GLN A 81 8.40 27.99 13.27
CA GLN A 81 7.23 27.36 12.67
C GLN A 81 6.41 28.40 11.93
N LYS A 82 6.14 28.13 10.64
CA LYS A 82 5.22 28.95 9.85
C LYS A 82 3.78 28.54 10.19
N MET A 83 2.97 29.52 10.51
CA MET A 83 1.53 29.36 10.80
C MET A 83 0.70 29.62 9.55
N GLU A 84 -0.58 29.19 9.57
CA GLU A 84 -1.52 29.35 8.45
C GLU A 84 -1.73 30.83 8.05
N ASP A 85 -1.70 31.74 9.02
CA ASP A 85 -1.81 33.19 8.77
C ASP A 85 -0.53 33.81 8.17
N GLY A 86 0.50 32.96 7.95
CA GLY A 86 1.82 33.36 7.42
C GLY A 86 2.77 33.98 8.45
N SER A 87 2.40 34.06 9.73
CA SER A 87 3.30 34.42 10.82
C SER A 87 4.33 33.33 11.09
N LEU A 88 5.40 33.69 11.77
CA LEU A 88 6.48 32.76 12.16
C LEU A 88 6.61 32.75 13.69
N GLN A 89 6.33 31.59 14.28
CA GLN A 89 6.44 31.42 15.72
C GLN A 89 7.72 30.69 16.09
N LEU A 90 8.43 31.19 17.10
CA LEU A 90 9.64 30.53 17.62
C LEU A 90 9.22 29.24 18.33
N ALA A 91 9.81 28.12 17.94
CA ALA A 91 9.48 26.80 18.44
C ALA A 91 10.72 25.97 18.77
N TRP A 92 10.59 25.10 19.76
CA TRP A 92 11.49 23.98 19.96
C TRP A 92 11.04 22.82 19.09
N ASP A 93 11.86 22.42 18.13
CA ASP A 93 11.71 21.26 17.26
C ASP A 93 12.43 20.07 17.90
N LEU A 94 11.71 19.02 18.19
CA LEU A 94 12.21 17.83 18.90
C LEU A 94 11.52 16.58 18.38
N SER A 95 12.13 15.40 18.63
CA SER A 95 11.48 14.12 18.32
C SER A 95 11.47 13.21 19.54
N ILE A 96 10.39 12.42 19.67
CA ILE A 96 10.22 11.40 20.72
C ILE A 96 9.81 10.11 20.04
N TYR A 97 10.66 9.09 20.09
CA TYR A 97 10.36 7.75 19.61
C TYR A 97 9.83 6.94 20.81
N VAL A 98 8.51 6.72 20.88
CA VAL A 98 7.90 6.07 22.04
C VAL A 98 8.45 4.66 22.26
N LEU A 99 8.38 4.18 23.51
CA LEU A 99 9.07 2.95 23.93
C LEU A 99 8.55 1.66 23.30
N ASP A 100 7.32 1.65 22.80
CA ASP A 100 6.70 0.55 22.06
C ASP A 100 6.83 0.70 20.52
N ALA A 101 7.61 1.68 20.08
CA ALA A 101 7.82 2.08 18.68
C ALA A 101 6.55 2.36 17.86
N SER A 102 5.37 2.38 18.46
CA SER A 102 4.11 2.66 17.78
C SER A 102 4.07 4.06 17.14
N HIS A 103 4.88 5.00 17.64
CA HIS A 103 4.95 6.38 17.17
C HIS A 103 6.37 6.94 17.28
N TYR A 104 6.82 7.61 16.24
CA TYR A 104 8.03 8.42 16.27
C TYR A 104 7.67 9.88 16.01
N TYR A 105 7.28 10.56 17.06
CA TYR A 105 6.75 11.92 16.97
C TYR A 105 7.82 12.95 16.62
N SER A 106 7.54 13.77 15.60
CA SER A 106 8.21 15.03 15.30
C SER A 106 7.36 16.17 15.81
N VAL A 107 7.84 16.92 16.80
CA VAL A 107 7.01 17.87 17.54
C VAL A 107 7.63 19.27 17.51
N ARG A 108 6.83 20.27 17.20
CA ARG A 108 7.20 21.68 17.36
C ARG A 108 6.43 22.31 18.48
N VAL A 109 7.12 22.59 19.57
CA VAL A 109 6.57 23.19 20.79
C VAL A 109 6.84 24.70 20.78
N ASP A 110 5.83 25.54 20.92
CA ASP A 110 5.97 26.99 21.03
C ASP A 110 6.96 27.34 22.14
N ALA A 111 8.02 28.03 21.76
CA ALA A 111 9.09 28.38 22.68
C ALA A 111 8.72 29.45 23.74
N VAL A 112 7.50 29.99 23.66
CA VAL A 112 6.97 30.99 24.61
C VAL A 112 5.87 30.39 25.48
N SER A 113 4.82 29.78 24.87
CA SER A 113 3.66 29.24 25.58
C SER A 113 3.88 27.79 26.05
N GLY A 114 4.67 27.02 25.33
CA GLY A 114 4.90 25.60 25.60
C GLY A 114 3.81 24.67 25.00
N THR A 115 2.94 25.15 24.16
CA THR A 115 1.91 24.34 23.47
C THR A 115 2.47 23.76 22.16
N ILE A 116 1.92 22.64 21.69
CA ILE A 116 2.32 22.05 20.41
C ILE A 116 1.77 22.95 19.27
N LEU A 117 2.65 23.36 18.35
CA LEU A 117 2.32 24.12 17.16
C LEU A 117 2.20 23.24 15.93
N ASN A 118 2.96 22.15 15.89
CA ASN A 118 2.94 21.19 14.80
C ASN A 118 3.33 19.81 15.36
N LEU A 119 2.65 18.78 14.86
CA LEU A 119 2.87 17.39 15.21
C LEU A 119 2.88 16.57 13.92
N GLY A 120 3.90 15.75 13.76
CA GLY A 120 3.99 14.72 12.72
C GLY A 120 4.40 13.40 13.35
N ASP A 121 4.05 12.31 12.72
CA ASP A 121 4.52 10.98 13.07
C ASP A 121 5.40 10.47 11.92
N TRP A 122 6.54 9.90 12.23
CA TRP A 122 7.45 9.33 11.23
C TRP A 122 7.25 7.83 11.04
N VAL A 123 6.44 7.18 11.87
CA VAL A 123 6.01 5.79 11.67
C VAL A 123 4.82 5.80 10.71
N VAL A 124 4.99 5.15 9.58
CA VAL A 124 3.90 4.85 8.65
C VAL A 124 3.53 3.39 8.85
N SER A 125 2.33 3.13 9.32
CA SER A 125 1.82 1.78 9.55
C SER A 125 0.83 1.41 8.46
N CYS A 126 1.11 0.30 7.79
CA CYS A 126 0.28 -0.25 6.73
C CYS A 126 -0.73 -1.22 7.32
N SER A 127 -1.87 -0.74 7.83
CA SER A 127 -2.96 -1.65 8.22
C SER A 127 -3.67 -2.17 6.96
N PHE A 128 -3.37 -3.39 6.59
CA PHE A 128 -3.94 -4.04 5.41
C PHE A 128 -5.32 -4.63 5.74
N GLY A 129 -6.40 -4.00 5.25
CA GLY A 129 -7.75 -4.55 5.34
C GLY A 129 -7.92 -5.68 4.32
N GLU A 130 -8.34 -6.88 4.77
CA GLU A 130 -8.46 -8.05 3.92
C GLU A 130 -9.51 -7.90 2.82
N HIS A 131 -9.13 -8.26 1.59
CA HIS A 131 -10.05 -8.55 0.49
C HIS A 131 -9.68 -9.91 -0.10
N LYS A 132 -10.67 -10.80 -0.26
CA LYS A 132 -10.49 -12.16 -0.79
C LYS A 132 -10.89 -12.26 -2.24
N ASN A 133 -10.10 -13.00 -3.01
CA ASN A 133 -10.43 -13.39 -4.38
C ASN A 133 -10.21 -14.86 -4.65
N ASN A 134 -10.99 -15.38 -5.60
CA ASN A 134 -10.98 -16.74 -6.10
C ASN A 134 -10.01 -16.91 -7.27
N SER A 135 -9.18 -17.83 -7.17
CA SER A 135 -8.89 -19.18 -7.71
C SER A 135 -8.31 -19.32 -9.11
N ASP A 136 -7.22 -20.06 -9.06
CA ASP A 136 -6.69 -21.09 -9.98
C ASP A 136 -6.46 -20.79 -11.46
N SER A 137 -5.16 -20.71 -11.77
CA SER A 137 -4.59 -21.57 -12.83
C SER A 137 -3.06 -21.56 -12.79
N SER A 138 -2.50 -22.75 -12.86
CA SER A 138 -1.07 -23.08 -12.80
C SER A 138 -0.36 -22.76 -14.12
N HIS A 139 0.79 -22.10 -14.06
CA HIS A 139 1.78 -22.14 -15.13
C HIS A 139 3.22 -22.31 -14.59
N THR A 140 3.94 -23.20 -15.25
CA THR A 140 5.28 -23.67 -14.94
C THR A 140 6.35 -22.80 -15.56
N GLU A 141 7.33 -22.50 -14.74
CA GLU A 141 8.76 -22.20 -14.88
C GLU A 141 9.36 -21.81 -16.23
N ASN A 142 10.19 -20.74 -16.18
CA ASN A 142 11.55 -20.78 -16.73
C ASN A 142 12.41 -19.67 -16.11
N SER A 143 13.41 -20.08 -15.35
CA SER A 143 14.45 -19.21 -14.81
C SER A 143 15.48 -18.88 -15.88
N VAL A 144 15.86 -17.63 -16.03
CA VAL A 144 16.99 -17.20 -16.86
C VAL A 144 18.01 -16.50 -15.98
N LEU A 145 19.22 -17.07 -16.00
CA LEU A 145 20.41 -16.55 -15.34
C LEU A 145 20.98 -15.34 -16.11
N PHE A 146 21.29 -14.28 -15.39
CA PHE A 146 21.95 -13.09 -15.92
C PHE A 146 23.39 -13.40 -16.30
N SER A 147 23.81 -12.97 -17.49
CA SER A 147 25.21 -12.92 -17.88
C SER A 147 25.60 -11.49 -18.27
N LYS A 148 26.59 -10.92 -17.58
CA LYS A 148 27.13 -9.59 -17.84
C LYS A 148 28.38 -9.72 -18.73
N GLU A 149 28.45 -8.92 -19.81
CA GLU A 149 29.72 -8.61 -20.48
C GLU A 149 30.13 -7.16 -20.19
N ASP A 150 31.23 -7.05 -19.48
CA ASP A 150 32.21 -5.96 -19.38
C ASP A 150 31.77 -4.49 -19.19
N ALA A 151 31.71 -4.08 -17.92
CA ALA A 151 32.15 -2.74 -17.52
C ALA A 151 33.30 -2.88 -16.50
N THR A 152 34.49 -2.51 -16.89
CA THR A 152 35.70 -2.55 -16.06
C THR A 152 35.77 -1.36 -15.11
N MET A 153 35.15 -1.48 -13.97
CA MET A 153 35.68 -0.99 -12.70
C MET A 153 35.69 -2.23 -11.80
N ALA A 154 36.86 -2.64 -11.33
CA ALA A 154 36.92 -3.67 -10.32
C ALA A 154 36.30 -3.09 -9.05
N SER A 155 35.04 -3.36 -8.81
CA SER A 155 34.44 -3.18 -7.51
C SER A 155 35.14 -4.14 -6.55
N LEU A 156 35.56 -3.66 -5.41
CA LEU A 156 36.12 -4.48 -4.34
C LEU A 156 34.95 -5.08 -3.57
N THR A 157 34.21 -6.01 -4.22
CA THR A 157 33.08 -6.69 -3.63
C THR A 157 33.51 -7.61 -2.50
N ASP A 158 32.62 -7.87 -1.56
CA ASP A 158 32.91 -8.75 -0.41
C ASP A 158 32.74 -10.25 -0.72
N GLY A 159 32.17 -10.58 -1.90
CA GLY A 159 31.97 -11.95 -2.36
C GLY A 159 30.95 -12.75 -1.54
N ALA A 160 30.04 -12.06 -0.85
CA ALA A 160 29.04 -12.70 0.00
C ALA A 160 28.05 -13.55 -0.80
N ILE A 161 27.54 -14.62 -0.16
CA ILE A 161 26.59 -15.57 -0.75
C ILE A 161 25.34 -15.62 0.12
N TYR A 162 24.18 -15.48 -0.51
CA TYR A 162 22.89 -15.49 0.17
C TYR A 162 21.96 -16.55 -0.42
N ASN A 163 21.26 -17.30 0.42
CA ASN A 163 20.09 -18.07 0.04
C ASN A 163 18.85 -17.25 0.33
N ALA A 164 18.27 -16.65 -0.71
CA ALA A 164 17.18 -15.68 -0.59
C ALA A 164 16.23 -15.77 -1.79
N ILE A 165 15.11 -15.06 -1.73
CA ILE A 165 14.14 -14.94 -2.82
C ILE A 165 14.65 -13.85 -3.77
N ALA A 166 15.34 -14.30 -4.84
CA ALA A 166 15.98 -13.40 -5.78
C ALA A 166 14.96 -12.55 -6.55
N LEU A 167 15.23 -11.23 -6.68
CA LEU A 167 14.47 -10.40 -7.60
C LEU A 167 14.59 -10.95 -9.04
N PRO A 168 13.53 -10.88 -9.87
CA PRO A 168 12.26 -10.20 -9.62
C PRO A 168 11.15 -11.06 -8.97
N ASN A 169 11.48 -12.19 -8.32
CA ASN A 169 10.47 -12.99 -7.64
C ASN A 169 9.83 -12.20 -6.49
N GLN A 170 8.49 -12.18 -6.46
CA GLN A 170 7.75 -11.42 -5.44
C GLN A 170 7.72 -12.12 -4.08
N SER A 171 7.81 -13.47 -4.07
CA SER A 171 7.63 -14.26 -2.84
C SER A 171 8.12 -15.70 -3.02
N PRO A 172 8.09 -16.56 -1.98
CA PRO A 172 8.39 -17.99 -2.11
C PRO A 172 7.56 -18.73 -3.14
N ASP A 173 6.31 -18.30 -3.37
CA ASP A 173 5.40 -18.91 -4.34
C ASP A 173 5.78 -18.59 -5.78
N ASP A 174 6.65 -17.60 -5.97
CA ASP A 174 7.09 -17.09 -7.26
C ASP A 174 8.55 -17.45 -7.56
N GLY A 175 8.94 -18.73 -7.40
CA GLY A 175 10.26 -19.23 -7.73
C GLY A 175 11.13 -19.69 -6.53
N GLY A 176 10.73 -19.33 -5.30
CA GLY A 176 11.36 -19.79 -4.07
C GLY A 176 12.76 -19.23 -3.80
N PHE A 177 13.44 -19.85 -2.85
CA PHE A 177 14.81 -19.50 -2.48
C PHE A 177 15.82 -19.95 -3.53
N SER A 178 16.85 -19.14 -3.73
CA SER A 178 17.97 -19.44 -4.61
C SER A 178 19.30 -18.90 -4.06
N ILE A 179 20.40 -19.55 -4.45
CA ILE A 179 21.75 -19.06 -4.08
C ILE A 179 22.12 -17.88 -4.99
N ILE A 180 22.44 -16.76 -4.37
CA ILE A 180 22.81 -15.52 -5.03
C ILE A 180 24.25 -15.21 -4.62
N GLU A 181 25.16 -15.14 -5.60
CA GLU A 181 26.58 -14.90 -5.37
C GLU A 181 26.92 -13.43 -5.68
N ASP A 182 27.54 -12.76 -4.72
CA ASP A 182 28.11 -11.40 -4.85
C ASP A 182 27.16 -10.34 -5.46
N PRO A 183 25.92 -10.21 -4.95
CA PRO A 183 24.94 -9.29 -5.55
C PRO A 183 25.35 -7.81 -5.46
N SER A 184 26.22 -7.43 -4.54
CA SER A 184 26.76 -6.08 -4.42
C SER A 184 27.56 -5.62 -5.64
N ALA A 185 28.00 -6.58 -6.49
CA ALA A 185 28.72 -6.27 -7.73
C ALA A 185 27.81 -5.75 -8.87
N LEU A 186 26.49 -5.81 -8.73
CA LEU A 186 25.54 -5.45 -9.79
C LEU A 186 25.42 -3.94 -10.01
N GLY A 187 25.56 -3.13 -8.96
CA GLY A 187 25.42 -1.67 -8.98
C GLY A 187 26.66 -0.92 -8.49
N VAL A 188 26.53 0.39 -8.35
CA VAL A 188 27.60 1.27 -7.82
C VAL A 188 27.30 1.80 -6.42
N GLY A 189 26.10 1.52 -5.88
CA GLY A 189 25.66 2.00 -4.57
C GLY A 189 26.46 1.45 -3.40
N SER A 190 27.05 0.25 -3.56
CA SER A 190 27.85 -0.42 -2.52
C SER A 190 29.25 -0.77 -3.03
N PRO A 191 30.12 0.23 -3.24
CA PRO A 191 31.39 0.08 -3.97
C PRO A 191 32.43 -0.83 -3.30
N TYR A 192 32.26 -1.17 -2.02
CA TYR A 192 33.15 -2.03 -1.23
C TYR A 192 32.46 -3.35 -0.77
N GLY A 193 31.23 -3.62 -1.26
CA GLY A 193 30.36 -4.70 -0.78
C GLY A 193 29.37 -4.24 0.29
N TRP A 194 28.43 -5.11 0.60
CA TRP A 194 27.37 -4.75 1.54
C TRP A 194 27.83 -4.72 3.00
N HIS A 195 28.83 -5.56 3.36
CA HIS A 195 29.30 -5.71 4.74
C HIS A 195 30.43 -4.72 5.13
N ASP A 196 30.89 -3.91 4.18
CA ASP A 196 31.82 -2.80 4.44
C ASP A 196 31.08 -1.61 5.08
N THR A 197 31.70 -0.96 6.08
CA THR A 197 31.14 0.21 6.75
C THR A 197 32.14 1.33 6.94
N ASP A 198 33.42 1.13 6.60
CA ASP A 198 34.46 2.12 6.81
C ASP A 198 35.08 2.66 5.51
N GLY A 199 34.83 2.01 4.37
CA GLY A 199 35.35 2.38 3.05
C GLY A 199 36.78 1.89 2.78
N ASP A 200 37.30 1.01 3.61
CA ASP A 200 38.52 0.24 3.39
C ASP A 200 38.13 -1.18 2.96
N ALA A 201 38.88 -1.82 2.08
CA ALA A 201 38.49 -3.10 1.52
C ALA A 201 38.39 -4.23 2.56
N GLY A 202 37.21 -4.82 2.68
CA GLY A 202 36.91 -5.97 3.53
C GLY A 202 35.71 -5.75 4.44
N PRO A 203 35.03 -6.81 4.89
CA PRO A 203 33.85 -6.68 5.73
C PRO A 203 34.20 -6.36 7.18
N GLU A 204 33.50 -5.40 7.82
CA GLU A 204 33.57 -5.18 9.28
C GLU A 204 32.64 -6.11 10.03
N PHE A 205 31.63 -6.68 9.38
CA PHE A 205 30.66 -7.55 10.01
C PHE A 205 30.53 -8.87 9.22
N THR A 206 30.41 -9.98 9.95
CA THR A 206 30.14 -11.31 9.40
C THR A 206 28.68 -11.75 9.64
N ILE A 207 27.87 -10.88 10.21
CA ILE A 207 26.44 -11.06 10.41
C ILE A 207 25.64 -10.24 9.38
N THR A 208 24.32 -10.36 9.35
CA THR A 208 23.42 -9.59 8.48
C THR A 208 23.37 -8.09 8.86
N ARG A 209 24.54 -7.48 8.83
CA ARG A 209 24.77 -6.06 9.07
C ARG A 209 25.82 -5.53 8.10
N GLY A 210 25.59 -4.32 7.59
CA GLY A 210 26.50 -3.65 6.69
C GLY A 210 26.28 -2.14 6.63
N ASN A 211 26.61 -1.55 5.47
CA ASN A 211 26.53 -0.11 5.26
C ASN A 211 25.08 0.39 5.17
N ASN A 212 24.18 -0.38 4.55
CA ASN A 212 22.87 0.10 4.18
C ASN A 212 21.77 -0.38 5.15
N VAL A 213 21.98 -1.55 5.75
CA VAL A 213 20.98 -2.19 6.63
C VAL A 213 21.64 -3.02 7.72
N TRP A 214 20.97 -3.10 8.86
CA TRP A 214 21.19 -4.09 9.89
C TRP A 214 19.90 -4.88 10.07
N ALA A 215 19.87 -6.10 9.50
CA ALA A 215 18.73 -7.00 9.67
C ALA A 215 18.93 -7.92 10.89
N GLN A 216 17.90 -8.01 11.71
CA GLN A 216 17.88 -8.74 12.98
C GLN A 216 16.45 -9.21 13.29
N GLU A 217 16.26 -10.04 14.32
CA GLU A 217 14.94 -10.33 14.88
C GLU A 217 14.52 -9.28 15.91
N ASP A 218 13.22 -9.11 16.10
CA ASP A 218 12.64 -8.45 17.28
C ASP A 218 11.35 -9.17 17.75
N GLU A 219 11.40 -10.50 17.91
CA GLU A 219 10.24 -11.33 18.30
C GLU A 219 9.58 -10.86 19.60
N ASN A 220 10.31 -10.12 20.43
CA ASN A 220 9.78 -9.59 21.69
C ASN A 220 9.24 -8.14 21.57
N GLY A 221 9.29 -7.53 20.40
CA GLY A 221 8.74 -6.21 20.09
C GLY A 221 9.32 -5.07 20.95
N ASN A 222 10.62 -5.15 21.31
CA ASN A 222 11.21 -4.18 22.22
C ASN A 222 12.17 -3.18 21.54
N ASN A 223 12.35 -3.33 20.22
CA ASN A 223 13.22 -2.51 19.37
C ASN A 223 14.70 -2.48 19.84
N GLY A 224 15.10 -3.50 20.56
CA GLY A 224 16.46 -3.69 21.04
C GLY A 224 17.39 -4.25 19.97
N THR A 225 18.56 -4.69 20.40
CA THR A 225 19.46 -5.48 19.54
C THR A 225 19.02 -6.94 19.62
N GLY A 226 18.54 -7.47 18.51
CA GLY A 226 18.13 -8.86 18.34
C GLY A 226 19.24 -9.75 17.81
N PHE A 227 18.86 -11.00 17.51
CA PHE A 227 19.72 -11.97 16.85
C PHE A 227 19.89 -11.59 15.36
N SER A 228 21.09 -11.80 14.84
CA SER A 228 21.42 -11.67 13.41
C SER A 228 22.20 -12.90 12.97
N PRO A 229 21.84 -13.55 11.86
CA PRO A 229 22.55 -14.71 11.32
C PRO A 229 24.04 -14.45 11.06
N GLU A 230 24.87 -15.49 11.25
CA GLU A 230 26.32 -15.44 11.09
C GLU A 230 26.75 -16.13 9.79
N GLY A 231 27.34 -15.39 8.84
CA GLY A 231 27.84 -15.87 7.56
C GLY A 231 29.29 -16.35 7.59
N THR A 232 29.93 -16.34 8.75
CA THR A 232 31.34 -16.65 8.96
C THR A 232 32.29 -15.66 8.24
N ALA A 233 33.59 -15.94 8.24
CA ALA A 233 34.56 -15.12 7.53
C ALA A 233 34.41 -15.17 5.99
N GLU A 234 33.72 -16.17 5.48
CA GLU A 234 33.40 -16.38 4.07
C GLU A 234 32.10 -15.71 3.63
N LEU A 235 31.33 -15.09 4.56
CA LEU A 235 30.06 -14.40 4.30
C LEU A 235 29.04 -15.29 3.56
N ILE A 236 28.87 -16.53 4.02
CA ILE A 236 27.93 -17.49 3.43
C ILE A 236 26.68 -17.56 4.31
N PHE A 237 25.57 -17.04 3.81
CA PHE A 237 24.25 -17.00 4.46
C PHE A 237 23.31 -17.98 3.74
N ASP A 238 23.61 -19.27 3.83
CA ASP A 238 22.87 -20.36 3.18
C ASP A 238 21.97 -21.05 4.21
N PHE A 239 20.80 -20.48 4.47
CA PHE A 239 19.81 -20.98 5.41
C PHE A 239 18.53 -21.38 4.67
N GLU A 240 17.94 -22.53 5.06
CA GLU A 240 16.70 -23.03 4.48
C GLU A 240 15.49 -22.57 5.33
N PHE A 241 14.35 -22.31 4.68
CA PHE A 241 13.07 -22.01 5.33
C PHE A 241 12.15 -23.23 5.25
N ASP A 242 11.60 -23.68 6.38
CA ASP A 242 10.64 -24.78 6.44
C ASP A 242 9.19 -24.24 6.54
N PHE A 243 8.52 -24.18 5.41
CA PHE A 243 7.12 -23.70 5.29
C PHE A 243 6.08 -24.57 6.02
N THR A 244 6.48 -25.73 6.58
CA THR A 244 5.59 -26.63 7.30
C THR A 244 5.62 -26.42 8.82
N GLN A 245 6.52 -25.57 9.30
CA GLN A 245 6.77 -25.29 10.69
C GLN A 245 6.46 -23.82 11.05
N ASP A 246 6.49 -23.51 12.32
CA ASP A 246 6.44 -22.15 12.82
C ASP A 246 7.61 -21.34 12.24
N PRO A 247 7.38 -20.16 11.64
CA PRO A 247 8.42 -19.30 11.06
C PRO A 247 9.59 -18.98 11.98
N ALA A 248 9.36 -18.92 13.30
CA ALA A 248 10.41 -18.73 14.29
C ALA A 248 11.51 -19.82 14.28
N LEU A 249 11.22 -20.99 13.71
CA LEU A 249 12.22 -22.07 13.55
C LEU A 249 13.11 -21.88 12.30
N SER A 250 12.80 -20.92 11.44
CA SER A 250 13.55 -20.61 10.22
C SER A 250 14.00 -19.14 10.18
N LEU A 251 14.19 -18.55 11.35
CA LEU A 251 14.48 -17.11 11.54
C LEU A 251 15.74 -16.64 10.78
N ASP A 252 16.79 -17.50 10.70
CA ASP A 252 18.01 -17.20 9.94
C ASP A 252 17.71 -16.90 8.46
N ALA A 253 16.83 -17.69 7.84
CA ALA A 253 16.44 -17.50 6.44
C ALA A 253 15.61 -16.23 6.25
N SER A 254 14.69 -15.94 7.16
CA SER A 254 13.86 -14.71 7.17
C SER A 254 14.72 -13.46 7.22
N ILE A 255 15.64 -13.39 8.18
CA ILE A 255 16.54 -12.24 8.36
C ILE A 255 17.49 -12.13 7.16
N THR A 256 17.94 -13.24 6.60
CA THR A 256 18.81 -13.25 5.40
C THR A 256 18.09 -12.66 4.20
N ASN A 257 16.83 -13.05 3.94
CA ASN A 257 16.03 -12.47 2.86
C ASN A 257 15.81 -10.97 3.07
N LEU A 258 15.47 -10.56 4.28
CA LEU A 258 15.26 -9.16 4.63
C LEU A 258 16.55 -8.33 4.44
N PHE A 259 17.72 -8.85 4.82
CA PHE A 259 19.01 -8.23 4.59
C PHE A 259 19.31 -8.11 3.09
N TYR A 260 19.16 -9.22 2.34
CA TYR A 260 19.37 -9.26 0.90
C TYR A 260 18.53 -8.21 0.18
N LEU A 261 17.20 -8.20 0.43
CA LEU A 261 16.33 -7.32 -0.32
C LEU A 261 16.52 -5.85 0.02
N ASN A 262 16.71 -5.48 1.29
CA ASN A 262 17.00 -4.08 1.65
C ASN A 262 18.25 -3.55 0.95
N ASN A 263 19.32 -4.36 0.85
CA ASN A 263 20.53 -3.98 0.12
C ASN A 263 20.30 -3.89 -1.39
N MET A 264 19.55 -4.83 -1.98
CA MET A 264 19.17 -4.76 -3.41
C MET A 264 18.38 -3.51 -3.73
N LEU A 265 17.40 -3.16 -2.89
CA LEU A 265 16.59 -1.94 -3.05
C LEU A 265 17.47 -0.68 -2.94
N HIS A 266 18.37 -0.66 -1.96
CA HIS A 266 19.34 0.44 -1.85
C HIS A 266 20.13 0.61 -3.15
N ASP A 267 20.75 -0.46 -3.65
CA ASP A 267 21.64 -0.38 -4.81
C ASP A 267 20.87 -0.09 -6.11
N ILE A 268 19.67 -0.66 -6.29
CA ILE A 268 18.82 -0.35 -7.44
C ILE A 268 18.45 1.13 -7.42
N PHE A 269 17.84 1.64 -6.34
CA PHE A 269 17.34 3.00 -6.28
C PHE A 269 18.46 4.06 -6.23
N TYR A 270 19.67 3.66 -5.84
CA TYR A 270 20.86 4.48 -5.97
C TYR A 270 21.13 4.88 -7.43
N GLU A 271 20.99 3.93 -8.38
CA GLU A 271 21.16 4.18 -9.81
C GLU A 271 20.13 5.19 -10.37
N TYR A 272 18.94 5.26 -9.75
CA TYR A 272 17.89 6.22 -10.10
C TYR A 272 17.95 7.51 -9.26
N GLY A 273 19.04 7.72 -8.53
CA GLY A 273 19.35 8.97 -7.83
C GLY A 273 18.79 9.08 -6.43
N PHE A 274 18.40 7.97 -5.77
CA PHE A 274 18.26 7.96 -4.32
C PHE A 274 19.63 7.71 -3.68
N ASP A 275 20.51 8.71 -3.86
CA ASP A 275 21.91 8.73 -3.44
C ASP A 275 22.10 9.45 -2.08
N GLU A 276 23.33 9.56 -1.63
CA GLU A 276 23.68 10.18 -0.35
C GLU A 276 23.25 11.66 -0.30
N ALA A 277 23.34 12.39 -1.41
CA ALA A 277 22.92 13.79 -1.49
C ALA A 277 21.39 13.93 -1.42
N SER A 278 20.68 12.90 -1.79
CA SER A 278 19.21 12.78 -1.71
C SER A 278 18.73 12.26 -0.36
N GLY A 279 19.66 11.84 0.52
CA GLY A 279 19.36 11.33 1.86
C GLY A 279 18.99 9.85 1.87
N ASN A 280 19.71 9.00 1.11
CA ASN A 280 19.59 7.55 1.18
C ASN A 280 20.04 7.01 2.56
N PHE A 281 19.97 5.71 2.75
CA PHE A 281 20.20 5.07 4.05
C PHE A 281 21.54 4.36 4.08
N GLN A 282 22.56 4.99 4.71
CA GLN A 282 23.92 4.45 4.80
C GLN A 282 24.60 4.77 6.13
N GLN A 283 25.40 3.82 6.64
CA GLN A 283 26.32 4.05 7.75
C GLN A 283 27.40 5.05 7.34
N ASN A 284 28.00 4.86 6.18
CA ASN A 284 29.08 5.64 5.64
C ASN A 284 28.71 6.14 4.23
N ASN A 285 28.68 7.45 4.07
CA ASN A 285 28.37 8.10 2.78
C ASN A 285 29.61 8.27 1.88
N TYR A 286 30.75 7.70 2.23
CA TYR A 286 32.01 7.74 1.47
C TYR A 286 32.43 9.15 1.01
N GLY A 287 31.89 10.19 1.63
CA GLY A 287 32.18 11.60 1.30
C GLY A 287 31.35 12.17 0.14
N ASN A 288 30.32 11.46 -0.33
CA ASN A 288 29.45 11.87 -1.46
C ASN A 288 28.38 12.90 -1.07
N GLY A 289 28.24 13.25 0.18
CA GLY A 289 27.24 14.21 0.67
C GLY A 289 26.28 13.60 1.68
N GLY A 290 25.17 14.28 1.98
CA GLY A 290 24.22 13.83 2.98
C GLY A 290 24.80 13.67 4.39
N ASN A 291 24.04 13.08 5.30
CA ASN A 291 24.52 12.68 6.63
C ASN A 291 24.51 11.15 6.69
N GLY A 292 25.64 10.56 7.07
CA GLY A 292 25.72 9.11 7.29
C GLY A 292 25.23 8.70 8.68
N ASN A 293 25.43 7.43 9.01
CA ASN A 293 25.02 6.77 10.25
C ASN A 293 23.48 6.58 10.37
N ASP A 294 22.83 6.43 9.23
CA ASP A 294 21.38 6.26 9.12
C ASP A 294 20.97 5.03 8.29
N PHE A 295 21.74 3.95 8.40
CA PHE A 295 21.37 2.65 7.89
C PHE A 295 20.00 2.18 8.44
N VAL A 296 19.29 1.38 7.69
CA VAL A 296 17.99 0.82 8.10
C VAL A 296 18.18 -0.23 9.20
N TYR A 297 17.46 -0.11 10.31
CA TYR A 297 17.16 -1.27 11.16
C TYR A 297 16.02 -2.03 10.52
N ALA A 298 16.23 -3.30 10.18
CA ALA A 298 15.21 -4.16 9.58
C ALA A 298 14.93 -5.33 10.51
N ASP A 299 13.77 -5.29 11.16
CA ASP A 299 13.38 -6.25 12.19
C ASP A 299 12.45 -7.31 11.59
N ALA A 300 12.96 -8.55 11.49
CA ALA A 300 12.21 -9.71 11.01
C ALA A 300 11.36 -10.28 12.16
N GLN A 301 10.17 -10.78 11.84
CA GLN A 301 9.23 -11.41 12.79
C GLN A 301 9.02 -10.56 14.05
N ASP A 302 8.88 -9.24 13.86
CA ASP A 302 8.72 -8.29 14.96
C ASP A 302 7.43 -8.58 15.75
N GLY A 303 7.58 -8.79 17.05
CA GLY A 303 6.48 -9.18 17.95
C GLY A 303 5.61 -8.02 18.44
N SER A 304 5.82 -6.80 17.95
CA SER A 304 4.99 -5.64 18.32
C SER A 304 3.64 -5.59 17.58
N GLY A 305 3.44 -6.43 16.54
CA GLY A 305 2.21 -6.49 15.77
C GLY A 305 2.02 -7.80 15.02
N THR A 306 0.88 -7.91 14.30
CA THR A 306 0.58 -9.00 13.36
C THR A 306 -0.21 -8.44 12.16
N ASN A 307 -0.22 -9.17 11.03
CA ASN A 307 -0.99 -8.83 9.82
C ASN A 307 -0.69 -7.41 9.30
N ASN A 308 0.56 -7.00 9.39
CA ASN A 308 0.99 -5.67 9.03
C ASN A 308 2.51 -5.63 8.79
N ALA A 309 3.01 -4.47 8.40
CA ALA A 309 4.39 -4.03 8.44
C ALA A 309 4.42 -2.51 8.67
N ASN A 310 5.57 -1.93 8.94
CA ASN A 310 5.70 -0.48 9.01
C ASN A 310 7.14 0.00 8.73
N PHE A 311 7.25 1.26 8.37
CA PHE A 311 8.54 1.93 8.18
C PHE A 311 8.57 3.30 8.86
N ALA A 312 9.53 3.52 9.74
CA ALA A 312 9.79 4.80 10.37
C ALA A 312 10.88 5.54 9.60
N THR A 313 10.60 6.77 9.15
CA THR A 313 11.52 7.58 8.34
C THR A 313 11.92 8.87 9.07
N PRO A 314 12.92 8.88 9.94
CA PRO A 314 13.48 10.11 10.50
C PRO A 314 14.21 10.91 9.42
N GLY A 315 14.58 12.17 9.72
CA GLY A 315 15.39 12.99 8.83
C GLY A 315 16.80 12.43 8.61
N ASP A 316 17.44 12.82 7.51
CA ASP A 316 18.77 12.43 7.07
C ASP A 316 19.81 12.50 8.22
N GLY A 317 20.52 11.38 8.48
CA GLY A 317 21.37 11.13 9.64
C GLY A 317 20.65 10.49 10.84
N GLY A 318 19.34 10.32 10.78
CA GLY A 318 18.56 9.51 11.74
C GLY A 318 18.23 8.15 11.16
N LYS A 319 18.31 7.09 11.95
CA LYS A 319 18.17 5.70 11.50
C LYS A 319 16.73 5.33 11.24
N PRO A 320 16.37 4.94 10.02
CA PRO A 320 15.08 4.34 9.73
C PRO A 320 14.93 2.98 10.39
N ARG A 321 13.68 2.55 10.57
CA ARG A 321 13.35 1.22 11.07
C ARG A 321 12.22 0.62 10.25
N MET A 322 12.44 -0.59 9.74
CA MET A 322 11.46 -1.45 9.08
C MET A 322 11.08 -2.56 10.05
N GLN A 323 9.80 -2.76 10.31
CA GLN A 323 9.30 -3.84 11.17
C GLN A 323 8.39 -4.75 10.33
N MET A 324 8.81 -6.02 10.20
CA MET A 324 8.10 -7.04 9.43
C MET A 324 7.42 -8.00 10.38
N PHE A 325 6.08 -8.05 10.33
CA PHE A 325 5.29 -8.87 11.24
C PHE A 325 4.96 -10.24 10.67
N LEU A 326 4.54 -11.13 11.54
CA LEU A 326 3.92 -12.38 11.15
C LEU A 326 2.43 -12.15 10.82
N TRP A 327 1.95 -12.84 9.80
CA TRP A 327 0.57 -12.81 9.34
C TRP A 327 -0.13 -14.12 9.65
N ASP A 328 -1.46 -14.09 9.80
CA ASP A 328 -2.25 -15.28 10.07
C ASP A 328 -2.07 -16.31 8.95
N GLY A 329 -1.87 -17.56 9.33
CA GLY A 329 -1.69 -18.65 8.38
C GLY A 329 -2.93 -18.87 7.51
N ALA A 330 -2.69 -19.24 6.25
CA ALA A 330 -3.78 -19.56 5.33
C ALA A 330 -4.67 -20.70 5.86
N VAL A 331 -5.96 -20.63 5.63
CA VAL A 331 -6.89 -21.72 5.93
C VAL A 331 -6.64 -22.88 4.96
N ILE A 332 -6.06 -23.98 5.44
CA ILE A 332 -5.58 -25.10 4.61
C ILE A 332 -6.74 -26.01 4.12
N SER A 333 -7.90 -26.06 4.75
CA SER A 333 -8.92 -27.05 4.36
C SER A 333 -10.36 -26.68 4.58
N GLY A 334 -11.14 -26.96 3.56
CA GLY A 334 -12.56 -27.35 3.60
C GLY A 334 -13.54 -26.21 3.80
N SER A 335 -14.73 -26.43 3.26
CA SER A 335 -15.89 -25.58 3.55
C SER A 335 -16.14 -25.49 5.05
N LEU A 336 -16.24 -24.28 5.58
CA LEU A 336 -16.50 -24.01 7.00
C LEU A 336 -17.86 -24.52 7.47
N LEU A 337 -18.80 -24.68 6.55
CA LEU A 337 -20.17 -25.05 6.88
C LEU A 337 -20.66 -26.23 5.99
N THR A 338 -21.20 -27.25 6.62
CA THR A 338 -21.96 -28.32 5.96
C THR A 338 -23.39 -28.25 6.41
N ILE A 339 -24.35 -28.04 5.51
CA ILE A 339 -25.79 -28.19 5.80
C ILE A 339 -26.13 -29.63 5.62
N ASN A 340 -26.72 -30.26 6.67
CA ASN A 340 -26.85 -31.71 6.76
C ASN A 340 -28.16 -32.27 6.13
N ASP A 341 -29.28 -31.56 6.24
CA ASP A 341 -30.59 -32.16 6.03
C ASP A 341 -31.68 -31.31 5.34
N SER A 342 -31.33 -30.16 4.83
CA SER A 342 -32.29 -29.26 4.15
C SER A 342 -32.26 -29.44 2.62
N PRO A 343 -33.13 -28.77 1.86
CA PRO A 343 -33.00 -28.67 0.41
C PRO A 343 -31.64 -28.04 0.00
N LEU A 344 -30.96 -27.38 0.96
CA LEU A 344 -29.65 -26.78 0.77
C LEU A 344 -28.48 -27.69 1.23
N ALA A 345 -28.75 -29.01 1.46
CA ALA A 345 -27.69 -29.92 1.90
C ALA A 345 -26.46 -29.86 0.99
N GLY A 346 -25.29 -29.59 1.57
CA GLY A 346 -24.06 -29.38 0.84
C GLY A 346 -23.00 -28.65 1.68
N ASN A 347 -21.88 -28.40 1.06
CA ASN A 347 -20.76 -27.68 1.65
C ASN A 347 -20.77 -26.23 1.21
N TYR A 348 -20.51 -25.34 2.14
CA TYR A 348 -20.52 -23.89 1.95
C TYR A 348 -19.19 -23.30 2.45
N GLU A 349 -18.66 -22.42 1.69
CA GLU A 349 -17.45 -21.70 2.07
C GLU A 349 -17.79 -20.53 2.97
N GLY A 350 -16.83 -20.15 3.80
CA GLY A 350 -16.98 -19.02 4.71
C GLY A 350 -15.61 -18.44 5.07
N VAL A 351 -15.65 -17.25 5.66
CA VAL A 351 -14.46 -16.52 6.09
C VAL A 351 -14.51 -16.39 7.61
N PRO A 352 -13.50 -16.91 8.34
CA PRO A 352 -13.39 -16.70 9.79
C PRO A 352 -13.37 -15.22 10.14
N ALA A 353 -13.85 -14.86 11.34
CA ALA A 353 -13.65 -13.52 11.88
C ALA A 353 -12.24 -13.37 12.44
N ALA A 354 -11.75 -12.15 12.51
CA ALA A 354 -10.47 -11.81 13.20
C ALA A 354 -10.58 -11.83 14.74
N PHE A 355 -11.70 -12.33 15.29
CA PHE A 355 -11.99 -12.37 16.72
C PHE A 355 -12.96 -13.52 17.03
N GLY A 356 -13.16 -13.78 18.32
CA GLY A 356 -14.06 -14.85 18.80
C GLY A 356 -13.32 -16.13 19.13
N GLY A 357 -14.06 -17.23 19.31
CA GLY A 357 -13.52 -18.54 19.67
C GLY A 357 -12.99 -19.31 18.46
N GLU A 358 -12.12 -20.30 18.75
CA GLU A 358 -11.59 -21.24 17.77
C GLU A 358 -12.71 -21.96 17.00
N ILE A 359 -12.61 -22.08 15.68
CA ILE A 359 -13.55 -22.79 14.83
C ILE A 359 -13.28 -24.29 14.92
N VAL A 360 -14.11 -24.99 15.67
CA VAL A 360 -14.02 -26.43 15.91
C VAL A 360 -15.25 -27.15 15.35
N ASP A 361 -15.15 -28.46 15.17
CA ASP A 361 -16.30 -29.27 14.75
C ASP A 361 -17.49 -29.11 15.72
N LEU A 362 -18.57 -28.55 15.20
CA LEU A 362 -19.78 -28.28 15.96
C LEU A 362 -21.02 -28.56 15.10
N THR A 363 -21.88 -29.53 15.52
CA THR A 363 -23.12 -29.84 14.81
C THR A 363 -24.31 -29.43 15.66
N GLU A 364 -25.10 -28.46 15.16
CA GLU A 364 -26.32 -27.97 15.80
C GLU A 364 -27.31 -27.44 14.76
N ASP A 365 -28.54 -27.17 15.21
CA ASP A 365 -29.55 -26.51 14.37
C ASP A 365 -29.21 -25.02 14.23
N LEU A 366 -29.46 -24.49 13.04
CA LEU A 366 -29.36 -23.07 12.76
C LEU A 366 -30.61 -22.33 13.26
N VAL A 367 -30.45 -21.17 13.86
CA VAL A 367 -31.55 -20.28 14.26
C VAL A 367 -31.29 -18.87 13.75
N LEU A 368 -32.23 -18.38 12.94
CA LEU A 368 -32.21 -16.98 12.49
C LEU A 368 -32.47 -16.06 13.70
N VAL A 369 -31.59 -15.12 13.94
CA VAL A 369 -31.78 -14.10 14.99
C VAL A 369 -32.93 -13.17 14.57
N GLU A 370 -33.82 -12.85 15.53
CA GLU A 370 -34.82 -11.81 15.37
C GLU A 370 -34.63 -10.74 16.46
N ASP A 371 -34.59 -9.51 16.08
CA ASP A 371 -34.53 -8.36 16.97
C ASP A 371 -35.75 -7.45 16.86
N ASP A 372 -35.84 -6.36 17.60
CA ASP A 372 -37.04 -5.52 17.62
C ASP A 372 -37.17 -4.55 16.42
N GLY A 373 -36.17 -4.54 15.52
CA GLY A 373 -36.18 -3.83 14.24
C GLY A 373 -36.13 -2.32 14.31
N ALA A 374 -35.66 -1.74 15.39
CA ALA A 374 -35.59 -0.29 15.54
C ALA A 374 -34.61 0.37 14.53
N THR A 375 -33.58 -0.37 14.08
CA THR A 375 -32.62 0.04 13.04
C THR A 375 -33.07 -0.30 11.61
N GLY A 376 -34.13 -1.11 11.45
CA GLY A 376 -34.79 -1.36 10.17
C GLY A 376 -34.69 -2.79 9.63
N ASP A 377 -33.60 -3.54 9.86
CA ASP A 377 -33.47 -4.99 9.57
C ASP A 377 -33.69 -5.76 10.88
N ILE A 378 -34.64 -6.68 10.88
CA ILE A 378 -34.98 -7.48 12.07
C ILE A 378 -34.07 -8.71 12.26
N TYR A 379 -33.14 -8.95 11.36
CA TYR A 379 -32.26 -10.11 11.38
C TYR A 379 -30.78 -9.74 11.58
N ASP A 380 -30.49 -8.47 11.92
CA ASP A 380 -29.12 -8.00 11.96
C ASP A 380 -28.52 -7.90 13.38
N ALA A 381 -29.33 -8.21 14.41
CA ALA A 381 -28.92 -8.17 15.83
C ALA A 381 -28.32 -6.82 16.27
N CYS A 382 -28.69 -5.69 15.63
CA CYS A 382 -28.28 -4.36 16.06
C CYS A 382 -29.18 -3.80 17.15
N ASP A 383 -30.35 -4.37 17.32
CA ASP A 383 -31.34 -4.03 18.32
C ASP A 383 -31.53 -5.18 19.32
N PRO A 384 -32.26 -5.03 20.43
CA PRO A 384 -32.50 -6.08 21.40
C PRO A 384 -33.11 -7.34 20.75
N ILE A 385 -32.43 -8.49 20.90
CA ILE A 385 -32.89 -9.78 20.39
C ILE A 385 -34.20 -10.17 21.10
N ILE A 386 -35.22 -10.56 20.33
CA ILE A 386 -36.53 -10.90 20.84
C ILE A 386 -36.81 -12.43 20.88
N ASN A 387 -36.03 -13.21 20.13
CA ASN A 387 -36.12 -14.69 20.11
C ASN A 387 -34.94 -15.37 20.81
N GLY A 388 -34.25 -14.72 21.74
CA GLY A 388 -33.05 -15.23 22.42
C GLY A 388 -33.20 -16.60 23.04
N VAL A 389 -34.41 -16.97 23.53
CA VAL A 389 -34.69 -18.30 24.10
C VAL A 389 -34.46 -19.44 23.08
N ASP A 390 -34.63 -19.18 21.79
CA ASP A 390 -34.46 -20.15 20.70
C ASP A 390 -32.96 -20.33 20.33
N LEU A 391 -32.10 -19.39 20.71
CA LEU A 391 -30.66 -19.41 20.43
C LEU A 391 -29.89 -20.31 21.40
N VAL A 392 -30.45 -20.67 22.54
CA VAL A 392 -29.75 -21.43 23.58
C VAL A 392 -29.22 -22.77 23.04
N GLY A 393 -27.89 -22.90 22.99
CA GLY A 393 -27.20 -24.10 22.48
C GLY A 393 -27.32 -24.29 20.96
N LYS A 394 -27.65 -23.25 20.21
CA LYS A 394 -27.81 -23.26 18.75
C LYS A 394 -26.80 -22.39 18.04
N ILE A 395 -26.65 -22.57 16.73
CA ILE A 395 -25.87 -21.72 15.86
C ILE A 395 -26.75 -20.55 15.41
N ALA A 396 -26.39 -19.35 15.80
CA ALA A 396 -27.09 -18.12 15.40
C ALA A 396 -26.77 -17.75 13.96
N VAL A 397 -27.77 -17.44 13.15
CA VAL A 397 -27.61 -16.85 11.81
C VAL A 397 -27.99 -15.38 11.89
N ILE A 398 -27.09 -14.48 11.51
CA ILE A 398 -27.24 -13.03 11.64
C ILE A 398 -26.89 -12.37 10.33
N ARG A 399 -27.72 -11.44 9.83
CA ARG A 399 -27.38 -10.64 8.66
C ARG A 399 -26.39 -9.53 9.03
N ARG A 400 -25.37 -9.29 8.21
CA ARG A 400 -24.56 -8.09 8.26
C ARG A 400 -25.48 -6.87 8.16
N GLY A 401 -25.21 -5.79 8.90
CA GLY A 401 -26.07 -4.60 8.91
C GLY A 401 -25.45 -3.41 9.64
N ALA A 402 -26.30 -2.58 10.24
CA ALA A 402 -26.01 -1.21 10.68
C ALA A 402 -24.99 -1.07 11.84
N CYS A 403 -24.64 -2.13 12.58
CA CYS A 403 -23.72 -2.07 13.71
C CYS A 403 -22.53 -3.01 13.58
N GLU A 404 -21.55 -2.89 14.49
CA GLU A 404 -20.30 -3.65 14.50
C GLU A 404 -20.51 -5.14 14.64
N PHE A 405 -19.64 -5.96 14.01
CA PHE A 405 -19.73 -7.41 14.04
C PHE A 405 -19.58 -8.00 15.44
N GLY A 406 -18.63 -7.46 16.24
CA GLY A 406 -18.46 -7.88 17.62
C GLY A 406 -19.70 -7.65 18.48
N PHE A 407 -20.42 -6.55 18.27
CA PHE A 407 -21.66 -6.25 18.97
C PHE A 407 -22.75 -7.29 18.66
N LYS A 408 -22.94 -7.64 17.39
CA LYS A 408 -23.91 -8.66 16.93
C LYS A 408 -23.60 -10.04 17.52
N ALA A 409 -22.32 -10.44 17.41
CA ALA A 409 -21.87 -11.74 17.92
C ALA A 409 -22.02 -11.85 19.44
N LEU A 410 -21.60 -10.82 20.18
CA LEU A 410 -21.73 -10.78 21.63
C LEU A 410 -23.21 -10.77 22.08
N ALA A 411 -24.08 -10.10 21.33
CA ALA A 411 -25.53 -10.12 21.61
C ALA A 411 -26.10 -11.53 21.50
N ALA A 412 -25.76 -12.28 20.46
CA ALA A 412 -26.20 -13.67 20.29
C ALA A 412 -25.57 -14.62 21.32
N GLU A 413 -24.31 -14.45 21.67
CA GLU A 413 -23.61 -15.22 22.71
C GLU A 413 -24.27 -15.01 24.08
N ASN A 414 -24.63 -13.79 24.42
CA ASN A 414 -25.33 -13.45 25.67
C ASN A 414 -26.72 -14.10 25.77
N GLU A 415 -27.38 -14.38 24.65
CA GLU A 415 -28.63 -15.13 24.58
C GLU A 415 -28.41 -16.66 24.52
N GLY A 416 -27.16 -17.13 24.54
CA GLY A 416 -26.80 -18.53 24.66
C GLY A 416 -26.52 -19.25 23.35
N ALA A 417 -26.28 -18.54 22.26
CA ALA A 417 -25.75 -19.12 21.03
C ALA A 417 -24.36 -19.74 21.27
N VAL A 418 -24.04 -20.82 20.57
CA VAL A 418 -22.75 -21.53 20.68
C VAL A 418 -21.82 -21.26 19.50
N ALA A 419 -22.32 -20.65 18.44
CA ALA A 419 -21.57 -20.15 17.31
C ALA A 419 -22.41 -19.11 16.54
N VAL A 420 -21.77 -18.32 15.68
CA VAL A 420 -22.44 -17.36 14.82
C VAL A 420 -22.04 -17.56 13.35
N ILE A 421 -23.04 -17.64 12.45
CA ILE A 421 -22.87 -17.50 11.01
C ILE A 421 -23.38 -16.11 10.62
N MET A 422 -22.45 -15.25 10.18
CA MET A 422 -22.79 -13.94 9.64
C MET A 422 -23.12 -14.08 8.14
N VAL A 423 -24.18 -13.47 7.69
CA VAL A 423 -24.58 -13.43 6.28
C VAL A 423 -24.22 -12.09 5.67
N ASN A 424 -23.40 -12.07 4.62
CA ASN A 424 -23.09 -10.83 3.93
C ASN A 424 -24.37 -10.22 3.33
N ASN A 425 -24.69 -8.96 3.65
CA ASN A 425 -25.86 -8.25 3.13
C ASN A 425 -25.58 -7.48 1.82
N VAL A 426 -24.34 -7.55 1.33
CA VAL A 426 -23.91 -6.95 0.06
C VAL A 426 -23.68 -8.07 -0.94
N GLU A 427 -24.12 -7.89 -2.18
CA GLU A 427 -23.89 -8.86 -3.25
C GLU A 427 -22.39 -9.09 -3.42
N GLY A 428 -21.94 -10.35 -3.34
CA GLY A 428 -20.53 -10.74 -3.43
C GLY A 428 -20.13 -11.71 -2.31
N GLU A 429 -18.81 -11.89 -2.18
CA GLU A 429 -18.18 -12.85 -1.29
C GLU A 429 -18.26 -12.47 0.20
N ALA A 430 -17.93 -13.45 1.06
CA ALA A 430 -17.76 -13.21 2.49
C ALA A 430 -16.51 -12.36 2.75
N ILE A 431 -16.52 -11.58 3.81
CA ILE A 431 -15.39 -10.74 4.23
C ILE A 431 -14.92 -11.12 5.64
N THR A 432 -13.67 -10.87 5.97
CA THR A 432 -13.20 -10.95 7.36
C THR A 432 -13.86 -9.86 8.20
N MET A 433 -14.30 -10.26 9.37
CA MET A 433 -15.02 -9.39 10.29
C MET A 433 -14.07 -8.82 11.36
N ALA A 434 -14.01 -7.50 11.45
CA ALA A 434 -13.26 -6.82 12.50
C ALA A 434 -13.98 -6.85 13.85
N PRO A 435 -13.25 -6.85 14.98
CA PRO A 435 -13.81 -6.97 16.33
C PRO A 435 -14.70 -5.80 16.74
N GLY A 436 -14.46 -4.60 16.25
CA GLY A 436 -15.09 -3.39 16.78
C GLY A 436 -14.76 -3.17 18.25
N ALA A 437 -15.62 -2.44 18.96
CA ALA A 437 -15.37 -2.05 20.36
C ALA A 437 -15.52 -3.17 21.39
N VAL A 438 -16.15 -4.30 21.04
CA VAL A 438 -16.47 -5.38 22.00
C VAL A 438 -16.16 -6.79 21.51
N GLY A 439 -15.53 -6.93 20.35
CA GLY A 439 -15.22 -8.24 19.77
C GLY A 439 -14.27 -9.09 20.63
N ASP A 440 -13.40 -8.47 21.41
CA ASP A 440 -12.52 -9.11 22.38
C ASP A 440 -13.26 -9.85 23.53
N GLN A 441 -14.55 -9.58 23.70
CA GLN A 441 -15.41 -10.24 24.68
C GLN A 441 -16.14 -11.46 24.11
N VAL A 442 -16.13 -11.67 22.80
CA VAL A 442 -16.76 -12.81 22.14
C VAL A 442 -15.87 -14.03 22.28
N THR A 443 -16.44 -15.14 22.77
CA THR A 443 -15.71 -16.39 23.02
C THR A 443 -16.19 -17.57 22.17
N ILE A 444 -17.29 -17.42 21.45
CA ILE A 444 -17.82 -18.45 20.55
C ILE A 444 -17.26 -18.29 19.14
N PRO A 445 -17.12 -19.40 18.36
CA PRO A 445 -16.67 -19.34 16.98
C PRO A 445 -17.66 -18.59 16.08
N LEU A 446 -17.12 -17.81 15.13
CA LEU A 446 -17.92 -17.12 14.15
C LEU A 446 -17.20 -16.95 12.81
N PHE A 447 -17.96 -16.97 11.74
CA PHE A 447 -17.48 -16.76 10.38
C PHE A 447 -18.59 -16.15 9.51
N MET A 448 -18.24 -15.59 8.36
CA MET A 448 -19.19 -15.04 7.41
C MET A 448 -19.33 -15.97 6.20
N VAL A 449 -20.55 -16.10 5.68
CA VAL A 449 -20.83 -16.71 4.37
C VAL A 449 -21.18 -15.61 3.37
N ASN A 450 -20.98 -15.89 2.07
CA ASN A 450 -21.31 -14.96 1.00
C ASN A 450 -22.80 -14.57 0.99
N ASN A 451 -23.15 -13.53 0.24
CA ASN A 451 -24.52 -13.03 0.18
C ASN A 451 -25.51 -14.08 -0.38
N MET A 452 -25.16 -14.75 -1.48
CA MET A 452 -26.08 -15.67 -2.18
C MET A 452 -26.42 -16.88 -1.32
N ASP A 453 -25.41 -17.53 -0.74
CA ASP A 453 -25.58 -18.70 0.09
C ASP A 453 -26.28 -18.36 1.42
N GLY A 454 -25.84 -17.24 2.03
CA GLY A 454 -26.41 -16.79 3.29
C GLY A 454 -27.87 -16.38 3.20
N GLU A 455 -28.28 -15.67 2.17
CA GLU A 455 -29.70 -15.33 1.96
C GLU A 455 -30.52 -16.56 1.67
N ALA A 456 -30.01 -17.57 0.95
CA ALA A 456 -30.70 -18.86 0.74
C ALA A 456 -30.89 -19.61 2.07
N ILE A 457 -29.88 -19.56 2.98
CA ILE A 457 -30.02 -20.14 4.33
C ILE A 457 -31.10 -19.40 5.13
N ILE A 458 -31.13 -18.08 5.11
CA ILE A 458 -32.14 -17.27 5.78
C ILE A 458 -33.54 -17.62 5.24
N GLU A 459 -33.71 -17.67 3.90
CA GLU A 459 -35.00 -18.02 3.28
C GLU A 459 -35.49 -19.42 3.71
N GLN A 460 -34.57 -20.39 3.82
CA GLN A 460 -34.87 -21.72 4.28
C GLN A 460 -35.30 -21.73 5.77
N LEU A 461 -34.61 -20.96 6.63
CA LEU A 461 -34.92 -20.85 8.05
C LEU A 461 -36.29 -20.22 8.33
N LEU A 462 -36.78 -19.35 7.44
CA LEU A 462 -38.14 -18.79 7.53
C LEU A 462 -39.26 -19.83 7.26
N THR A 463 -38.92 -20.94 6.64
CA THR A 463 -39.91 -21.97 6.23
C THR A 463 -39.73 -23.33 6.91
N GLY A 464 -38.58 -23.58 7.52
CA GLY A 464 -38.25 -24.87 8.14
C GLY A 464 -37.02 -24.81 9.03
N THR A 465 -36.64 -25.93 9.59
CA THR A 465 -35.41 -26.11 10.37
C THR A 465 -34.26 -26.51 9.46
N VAL A 466 -33.06 -26.11 9.80
CA VAL A 466 -31.81 -26.46 9.13
C VAL A 466 -30.82 -26.93 10.17
N ASN A 467 -30.32 -28.16 10.01
CA ASN A 467 -29.24 -28.70 10.82
C ASN A 467 -27.91 -28.53 10.05
N ALA A 468 -26.86 -28.05 10.73
CA ALA A 468 -25.61 -27.83 10.11
C ALA A 468 -24.42 -28.26 10.98
N THR A 469 -23.31 -28.53 10.34
CA THR A 469 -22.02 -28.77 10.97
C THR A 469 -21.07 -27.63 10.60
N ILE A 470 -20.58 -26.91 11.59
CA ILE A 470 -19.38 -26.09 11.43
C ILE A 470 -18.21 -27.05 11.42
N ASN A 471 -17.37 -26.97 10.39
CA ASN A 471 -16.19 -27.82 10.29
C ASN A 471 -14.99 -27.07 10.85
N GLY A 472 -14.24 -27.72 11.75
CA GLY A 472 -13.00 -27.18 12.26
C GLY A 472 -12.02 -26.90 11.13
N VAL A 473 -11.38 -25.75 11.17
CA VAL A 473 -10.38 -25.39 10.18
C VAL A 473 -8.99 -25.79 10.67
N THR A 474 -8.20 -26.32 9.75
CA THR A 474 -6.74 -26.39 9.96
C THR A 474 -6.16 -25.11 9.40
N VAL A 475 -5.63 -24.28 10.28
CA VAL A 475 -4.89 -23.09 9.91
C VAL A 475 -3.42 -23.51 9.70
N GLY A 476 -2.81 -23.04 8.62
CA GLY A 476 -1.38 -23.22 8.36
C GLY A 476 -0.51 -22.52 9.40
N PRO A 477 0.81 -22.73 9.37
CA PRO A 477 1.72 -21.89 10.12
C PRO A 477 1.48 -20.41 9.80
N MET A 478 1.83 -19.52 10.70
CA MET A 478 1.86 -18.09 10.40
C MET A 478 2.74 -17.82 9.17
N ILE A 479 2.44 -16.78 8.43
CA ILE A 479 3.15 -16.37 7.23
C ILE A 479 4.13 -15.26 7.61
N ASP A 480 5.37 -15.40 7.19
CA ASP A 480 6.41 -14.42 7.50
C ASP A 480 6.51 -13.37 6.39
N ALA A 481 6.12 -12.13 6.67
CA ALA A 481 6.20 -11.03 5.72
C ALA A 481 7.64 -10.66 5.34
N SER A 482 8.65 -11.10 6.11
CA SER A 482 10.07 -10.95 5.72
C SER A 482 10.44 -11.75 4.47
N LEU A 483 9.53 -12.59 3.95
CA LEU A 483 9.66 -13.35 2.70
C LEU A 483 8.80 -12.78 1.55
N ASP A 484 8.04 -11.73 1.80
CA ASP A 484 7.25 -11.04 0.78
C ASP A 484 8.02 -9.82 0.26
N ASN A 485 8.67 -9.99 -0.89
CA ASN A 485 9.51 -8.94 -1.48
C ASN A 485 8.70 -7.69 -1.85
N GLU A 486 7.40 -7.84 -2.15
CA GLU A 486 6.54 -6.68 -2.44
C GLU A 486 6.27 -5.86 -1.18
N ILE A 487 6.01 -6.49 -0.02
CA ILE A 487 5.86 -5.76 1.26
C ILE A 487 7.17 -5.10 1.67
N ILE A 488 8.30 -5.83 1.62
CA ILE A 488 9.61 -5.24 1.97
C ILE A 488 9.90 -4.01 1.10
N ALA A 489 9.63 -4.10 -0.21
CA ALA A 489 9.84 -2.97 -1.11
C ALA A 489 8.83 -1.83 -0.89
N HIS A 490 7.60 -2.14 -0.52
CA HIS A 490 6.59 -1.17 -0.13
C HIS A 490 7.05 -0.38 1.10
N GLU A 491 7.49 -1.06 2.15
CA GLU A 491 7.99 -0.41 3.36
C GLU A 491 9.23 0.46 3.07
N TYR A 492 10.18 -0.06 2.30
CA TYR A 492 11.34 0.72 1.86
C TYR A 492 10.92 1.95 1.04
N GLY A 493 9.85 1.82 0.25
CA GLY A 493 9.23 2.88 -0.54
C GLY A 493 8.73 4.06 0.30
N HIS A 494 8.21 3.81 1.51
CA HIS A 494 7.88 4.89 2.46
C HIS A 494 9.13 5.68 2.84
N GLY A 495 10.25 4.99 3.06
CA GLY A 495 11.54 5.63 3.31
C GLY A 495 11.95 6.55 2.16
N ILE A 496 11.90 6.05 0.93
CA ILE A 496 12.25 6.80 -0.29
C ILE A 496 11.35 8.01 -0.45
N SER A 497 10.04 7.83 -0.46
CA SER A 497 9.06 8.89 -0.73
C SER A 497 9.12 10.01 0.31
N ASN A 498 9.30 9.65 1.59
CA ASN A 498 9.45 10.61 2.68
C ASN A 498 10.78 11.40 2.61
N ARG A 499 11.89 10.75 2.19
CA ARG A 499 13.19 11.43 2.05
C ARG A 499 13.26 12.30 0.78
N LEU A 500 12.65 11.88 -0.32
CA LEU A 500 12.70 12.64 -1.58
C LEU A 500 11.72 13.81 -1.57
N THR A 501 10.51 13.65 -1.02
CA THR A 501 9.51 14.73 -1.00
C THR A 501 9.85 15.78 0.06
N GLY A 502 10.31 16.93 -0.36
CA GLY A 502 10.76 18.02 0.54
C GLY A 502 12.21 17.92 0.96
N GLY A 503 12.93 16.87 0.56
CA GLY A 503 14.34 16.60 0.82
C GLY A 503 14.60 15.90 2.14
N GLY A 504 15.76 15.21 2.25
CA GLY A 504 16.11 14.28 3.31
C GLY A 504 15.96 14.78 4.74
N ASN A 505 16.01 16.10 4.97
CA ASN A 505 15.83 16.71 6.28
C ASN A 505 14.36 17.13 6.60
N ASN A 506 13.38 16.84 5.73
CA ASN A 506 12.00 17.26 5.88
C ASN A 506 11.02 16.12 5.53
N THR A 507 11.09 15.04 6.27
CA THR A 507 10.36 13.79 6.02
C THR A 507 8.86 13.82 6.36
N GLY A 508 8.33 14.92 6.85
CA GLY A 508 6.89 15.09 7.16
C GLY A 508 6.07 15.74 6.04
N CYS A 509 6.51 15.64 4.78
CA CYS A 509 5.83 16.28 3.66
C CYS A 509 4.61 15.52 3.10
N LEU A 510 4.46 14.24 3.44
CA LEU A 510 3.37 13.37 2.96
C LEU A 510 2.31 13.11 4.06
N ASN A 511 1.90 14.15 4.79
CA ASN A 511 0.91 14.07 5.88
C ASN A 511 -0.41 14.76 5.57
N ASN A 512 -0.68 15.10 4.33
CA ASN A 512 -1.93 15.75 3.89
C ASN A 512 -2.96 14.71 3.42
N ALA A 513 -4.21 15.11 3.23
CA ALA A 513 -5.30 14.17 2.89
C ALA A 513 -5.12 13.49 1.52
N GLU A 514 -4.56 14.20 0.54
CA GLU A 514 -4.26 13.66 -0.79
C GLU A 514 -2.83 13.09 -0.89
N GLN A 515 -2.17 12.83 0.23
CA GLN A 515 -0.83 12.25 0.22
C GLN A 515 -0.83 10.91 -0.53
N MET A 516 0.19 10.70 -1.34
CA MET A 516 0.29 9.55 -2.23
C MET A 516 1.31 8.50 -1.71
N GLY A 517 1.70 8.57 -0.42
CA GLY A 517 2.75 7.75 0.19
C GLY A 517 2.58 6.26 -0.06
N GLU A 518 1.37 5.74 0.22
CA GLU A 518 1.01 4.33 -0.04
C GLU A 518 1.13 3.98 -1.52
N GLY A 519 0.73 4.89 -2.41
CA GLY A 519 0.77 4.65 -3.85
C GLY A 519 2.18 4.66 -4.43
N TRP A 520 3.07 5.50 -3.93
CA TRP A 520 4.48 5.44 -4.27
C TRP A 520 5.10 4.11 -3.83
N SER A 521 4.76 3.64 -2.64
CA SER A 521 5.24 2.39 -2.06
C SER A 521 4.74 1.16 -2.82
N ASP A 522 3.44 1.05 -3.09
CA ASP A 522 2.88 -0.03 -3.92
C ASP A 522 3.54 -0.07 -5.31
N TYR A 523 3.71 1.08 -5.93
CA TYR A 523 4.36 1.17 -7.23
C TYR A 523 5.78 0.61 -7.22
N LEU A 524 6.58 0.92 -6.19
CA LEU A 524 7.95 0.42 -6.09
C LEU A 524 7.97 -1.10 -5.87
N GLY A 525 7.05 -1.66 -5.09
CA GLY A 525 6.90 -3.11 -4.95
C GLY A 525 6.57 -3.80 -6.28
N LEU A 526 5.63 -3.25 -7.03
CA LEU A 526 5.19 -3.80 -8.30
C LEU A 526 6.28 -3.75 -9.37
N ILE A 527 7.01 -2.62 -9.52
CA ILE A 527 7.95 -2.44 -10.62
C ILE A 527 9.21 -3.29 -10.47
N ILE A 528 9.68 -3.51 -9.23
CA ILE A 528 10.86 -4.35 -9.01
C ILE A 528 10.59 -5.85 -9.16
N THR A 529 9.32 -6.23 -9.11
CA THR A 529 8.87 -7.62 -9.28
C THR A 529 8.27 -7.91 -10.66
N MET A 530 8.37 -6.96 -11.59
CA MET A 530 7.99 -7.17 -13.01
C MET A 530 8.91 -8.19 -13.67
N LYS A 531 8.33 -9.00 -14.57
CA LYS A 531 9.03 -10.05 -15.31
C LYS A 531 8.87 -9.95 -16.82
N VAL A 532 9.82 -10.54 -17.53
CA VAL A 532 9.66 -10.79 -18.97
C VAL A 532 8.42 -11.65 -19.20
N GLY A 533 7.51 -11.15 -20.00
CA GLY A 533 6.27 -11.85 -20.34
C GLY A 533 5.02 -11.34 -19.65
N ASP A 534 5.15 -10.53 -18.59
CA ASP A 534 4.02 -9.84 -17.97
C ASP A 534 3.25 -9.02 -19.02
N GLN A 535 1.95 -8.87 -18.83
CA GLN A 535 1.10 -8.11 -19.74
C GLN A 535 0.40 -6.97 -19.00
N ALA A 536 0.19 -5.86 -19.71
CA ALA A 536 -0.43 -4.66 -19.15
C ALA A 536 -1.84 -4.86 -18.57
N ASP A 537 -2.58 -5.78 -19.18
CA ASP A 537 -3.99 -6.04 -18.84
C ASP A 537 -4.14 -7.16 -17.82
N ASP A 538 -3.06 -7.88 -17.50
CA ASP A 538 -3.05 -8.87 -16.43
C ASP A 538 -3.11 -8.16 -15.08
N GLY A 539 -4.04 -8.59 -14.21
CA GLY A 539 -4.17 -8.01 -12.88
C GLY A 539 -3.09 -8.51 -11.93
N ARG A 540 -2.32 -7.58 -11.34
CA ARG A 540 -1.31 -7.87 -10.30
C ARG A 540 -1.88 -7.54 -8.93
N GLY A 541 -2.02 -8.56 -8.06
CA GLY A 541 -2.31 -8.35 -6.64
C GLY A 541 -1.06 -7.91 -5.90
N MET A 542 -1.20 -7.00 -4.95
CA MET A 542 -0.11 -6.57 -4.06
C MET A 542 -0.04 -7.48 -2.84
N ALA A 543 1.16 -8.00 -2.49
CA ALA A 543 1.40 -8.80 -1.29
C ALA A 543 0.51 -10.06 -1.17
N THR A 544 0.35 -10.79 -2.24
CA THR A 544 -0.50 -11.99 -2.28
C THR A 544 -0.02 -13.09 -1.34
N TYR A 545 1.29 -13.25 -1.17
CA TYR A 545 1.89 -14.24 -0.27
C TYR A 545 1.53 -13.97 1.18
N SER A 546 1.76 -12.76 1.69
CA SER A 546 1.40 -12.39 3.06
C SER A 546 -0.10 -12.47 3.33
N ALA A 547 -0.93 -12.20 2.32
CA ALA A 547 -2.37 -12.40 2.38
C ALA A 547 -2.81 -13.88 2.33
N GLY A 548 -1.87 -14.84 2.29
CA GLY A 548 -2.17 -16.27 2.21
C GLY A 548 -2.85 -16.69 0.90
N GLN A 549 -2.56 -15.98 -0.18
CA GLN A 549 -3.15 -16.19 -1.51
C GLN A 549 -2.07 -16.67 -2.49
N GLY A 550 -2.50 -17.32 -3.59
CA GLY A 550 -1.58 -17.61 -4.69
C GLY A 550 -1.26 -16.36 -5.52
N LEU A 551 -0.33 -16.50 -6.47
CA LEU A 551 0.17 -15.39 -7.31
C LEU A 551 -0.93 -14.63 -8.06
N ASP A 552 -2.01 -15.32 -8.44
CA ASP A 552 -3.17 -14.72 -9.11
C ASP A 552 -4.16 -14.08 -8.13
N GLY A 553 -3.87 -14.06 -6.83
CA GLY A 553 -4.72 -13.49 -5.79
C GLY A 553 -4.97 -11.99 -5.97
N GLY A 554 -5.98 -11.47 -5.26
CA GLY A 554 -6.30 -10.03 -5.23
C GLY A 554 -5.29 -9.21 -4.44
N GLY A 555 -4.51 -9.87 -3.58
CA GLY A 555 -3.62 -9.21 -2.63
C GLY A 555 -4.38 -8.43 -1.55
N ILE A 556 -3.74 -7.40 -1.04
CA ILE A 556 -4.21 -6.57 0.07
C ILE A 556 -4.94 -5.29 -0.37
N ARG A 557 -5.16 -5.09 -1.68
CA ARG A 557 -5.84 -3.90 -2.21
C ARG A 557 -7.22 -4.26 -2.77
N GLN A 558 -8.09 -3.25 -2.88
CA GLN A 558 -9.46 -3.44 -3.37
C GLN A 558 -9.51 -3.97 -4.81
N TYR A 559 -8.57 -3.56 -5.63
CA TYR A 559 -8.43 -3.96 -7.04
C TYR A 559 -7.00 -4.40 -7.31
N LYS A 560 -6.82 -5.36 -8.19
CA LYS A 560 -5.52 -5.67 -8.77
C LYS A 560 -5.04 -4.49 -9.61
N TYR A 561 -3.75 -4.30 -9.68
CA TYR A 561 -3.16 -3.30 -10.57
C TYR A 561 -3.19 -3.82 -12.00
N SER A 562 -3.92 -3.14 -12.87
CA SER A 562 -4.11 -3.48 -14.27
C SER A 562 -4.41 -2.24 -15.09
N ARG A 563 -3.92 -2.21 -16.33
CA ARG A 563 -4.31 -1.20 -17.32
C ARG A 563 -5.73 -1.43 -17.85
N ASP A 564 -6.24 -2.68 -17.77
CA ASP A 564 -7.64 -2.96 -18.10
C ASP A 564 -8.57 -2.31 -17.05
N MET A 565 -9.33 -1.31 -17.49
CA MET A 565 -10.30 -0.60 -16.66
C MET A 565 -11.53 -1.44 -16.28
N ILE A 566 -11.64 -2.68 -16.73
CA ILE A 566 -12.64 -3.64 -16.24
C ILE A 566 -12.13 -4.29 -14.97
N GLU A 567 -10.86 -4.68 -14.95
CA GLU A 567 -10.17 -5.26 -13.79
C GLU A 567 -9.92 -4.18 -12.72
N ASN A 568 -9.42 -3.01 -13.12
CA ASN A 568 -9.18 -1.87 -12.23
C ASN A 568 -9.86 -0.60 -12.74
N PRO A 569 -11.09 -0.31 -12.30
CA PRO A 569 -11.87 0.83 -12.79
C PRO A 569 -11.52 2.17 -12.13
N LEU A 570 -10.52 2.22 -11.24
CA LEU A 570 -10.20 3.40 -10.44
C LEU A 570 -9.74 4.58 -11.30
N THR A 571 -10.25 5.75 -10.98
CA THR A 571 -9.90 7.04 -11.59
C THR A 571 -9.78 8.10 -10.50
N TYR A 572 -9.28 9.28 -10.83
CA TYR A 572 -9.26 10.43 -9.92
C TYR A 572 -10.64 10.81 -9.40
N SER A 573 -11.71 10.50 -10.16
CA SER A 573 -13.10 10.73 -9.74
C SER A 573 -13.52 9.91 -8.51
N ASP A 574 -12.79 8.84 -8.21
CA ASP A 574 -13.09 7.93 -7.09
C ASP A 574 -12.46 8.40 -5.77
N LEU A 575 -11.57 9.42 -5.82
CA LEU A 575 -10.87 9.96 -4.65
C LEU A 575 -11.81 10.38 -3.51
N PRO A 576 -12.97 11.05 -3.74
CA PRO A 576 -13.90 11.37 -2.65
C PRO A 576 -14.48 10.15 -1.94
N ALA A 577 -14.62 9.01 -2.65
CA ALA A 577 -15.16 7.78 -2.09
C ALA A 577 -14.20 7.09 -1.12
N THR A 578 -12.90 7.41 -1.17
CA THR A 578 -11.88 6.88 -0.24
C THR A 578 -12.09 7.37 1.20
N GLY A 579 -12.80 8.50 1.39
CA GLY A 579 -12.95 9.15 2.68
C GLY A 579 -11.61 9.66 3.27
N GLY A 580 -10.53 9.66 2.48
CA GLY A 580 -9.18 10.01 2.91
C GLY A 580 -8.42 8.84 3.57
N GLN A 581 -8.92 7.60 3.42
CA GLN A 581 -8.19 6.42 3.87
C GLN A 581 -6.94 6.26 2.99
N VAL A 582 -5.77 6.27 3.61
CA VAL A 582 -4.46 6.43 2.95
C VAL A 582 -4.18 5.36 1.89
N HIS A 583 -4.51 4.09 2.16
CA HIS A 583 -4.31 2.99 1.21
C HIS A 583 -5.22 3.11 -0.01
N ALA A 584 -6.51 3.50 0.19
CA ALA A 584 -7.43 3.70 -0.93
C ALA A 584 -7.02 4.90 -1.80
N VAL A 585 -6.54 5.98 -1.18
CA VAL A 585 -5.93 7.13 -1.89
C VAL A 585 -4.70 6.66 -2.68
N GLY A 586 -3.81 5.91 -2.02
CA GLY A 586 -2.58 5.37 -2.62
C GLY A 586 -2.86 4.41 -3.78
N THR A 587 -3.87 3.55 -3.67
CA THR A 587 -4.24 2.60 -4.74
C THR A 587 -4.62 3.33 -6.04
N ILE A 588 -5.34 4.47 -5.95
CA ILE A 588 -5.66 5.29 -7.13
C ILE A 588 -4.37 5.83 -7.76
N TRP A 589 -3.43 6.32 -6.95
CA TRP A 589 -2.17 6.87 -7.44
C TRP A 589 -1.29 5.80 -8.09
N ALA A 590 -1.07 4.67 -7.41
CA ALA A 590 -0.27 3.56 -7.94
C ALA A 590 -0.85 3.00 -9.25
N THR A 591 -2.19 2.97 -9.40
CA THR A 591 -2.85 2.59 -10.65
C THR A 591 -2.45 3.50 -11.81
N MET A 592 -2.34 4.82 -11.58
CA MET A 592 -1.90 5.76 -12.62
C MET A 592 -0.42 5.55 -12.99
N LEU A 593 0.43 5.27 -12.00
CA LEU A 593 1.84 5.00 -12.22
C LEU A 593 2.07 3.66 -12.94
N TRP A 594 1.25 2.66 -12.61
CA TRP A 594 1.28 1.36 -13.29
C TRP A 594 0.89 1.49 -14.76
N ASP A 595 -0.18 2.24 -15.05
CA ASP A 595 -0.58 2.57 -16.41
C ASP A 595 0.56 3.29 -17.18
N LEU A 596 1.24 4.26 -16.53
CA LEU A 596 2.37 5.00 -17.13
C LEU A 596 3.53 4.07 -17.46
N THR A 597 3.84 3.13 -16.59
CA THR A 597 4.91 2.15 -16.79
C THR A 597 4.63 1.32 -18.04
N TRP A 598 3.42 0.81 -18.20
CA TRP A 598 3.05 0.01 -19.36
C TRP A 598 2.98 0.84 -20.66
N ASP A 599 2.50 2.07 -20.59
CA ASP A 599 2.49 2.95 -21.77
C ASP A 599 3.93 3.27 -22.24
N LEU A 600 4.88 3.41 -21.31
CA LEU A 600 6.31 3.57 -21.66
C LEU A 600 6.90 2.26 -22.17
N ILE A 601 6.55 1.10 -21.60
CA ILE A 601 6.99 -0.22 -22.09
C ILE A 601 6.46 -0.46 -23.52
N ASP A 602 5.24 -0.06 -23.83
CA ASP A 602 4.69 -0.16 -25.19
C ASP A 602 5.53 0.62 -26.23
N VAL A 603 6.19 1.71 -25.80
CA VAL A 603 7.04 2.53 -26.68
C VAL A 603 8.49 2.05 -26.73
N TYR A 604 9.07 1.74 -25.59
CA TYR A 604 10.51 1.49 -25.43
C TYR A 604 10.86 0.03 -25.18
N GLY A 605 9.87 -0.85 -24.97
CA GLY A 605 10.07 -2.23 -24.56
C GLY A 605 10.36 -2.36 -23.08
N TYR A 606 10.31 -3.59 -22.58
CA TYR A 606 10.72 -3.95 -21.22
C TYR A 606 12.20 -4.35 -21.23
N ASP A 607 12.97 -3.88 -20.24
CA ASP A 607 14.37 -4.23 -20.02
C ASP A 607 14.52 -4.79 -18.60
N GLU A 608 15.03 -6.01 -18.50
CA GLU A 608 15.20 -6.71 -17.23
C GLU A 608 16.40 -6.22 -16.39
N ASP A 609 17.32 -5.44 -17.00
CA ASP A 609 18.44 -4.84 -16.27
C ASP A 609 17.95 -3.63 -15.46
N MET A 610 17.75 -3.85 -14.15
CA MET A 610 17.31 -2.80 -13.24
C MET A 610 18.41 -1.76 -12.93
N PHE A 611 19.68 -2.06 -13.19
CA PHE A 611 20.81 -1.18 -12.86
C PHE A 611 21.23 -0.31 -14.04
N ASN A 612 21.21 -0.83 -15.28
CA ASN A 612 21.72 -0.11 -16.44
C ASN A 612 20.74 -0.15 -17.64
N GLY A 613 19.52 -0.66 -17.41
CA GLY A 613 18.51 -0.81 -18.45
C GLY A 613 18.02 0.52 -19.00
N THR A 614 17.43 0.45 -20.18
CA THR A 614 16.89 1.62 -20.92
C THR A 614 15.47 1.39 -21.40
N GLY A 615 14.81 0.37 -20.91
CA GLY A 615 13.42 0.06 -21.23
C GLY A 615 12.42 1.06 -20.68
N GLY A 616 11.17 0.90 -21.05
CA GLY A 616 10.07 1.74 -20.55
C GLY A 616 9.89 1.66 -19.05
N ASN A 617 10.14 0.49 -18.44
CA ASN A 617 10.13 0.30 -16.99
C ASN A 617 11.25 1.11 -16.30
N ASN A 618 12.47 1.14 -16.86
CA ASN A 618 13.58 1.95 -16.32
C ASN A 618 13.28 3.45 -16.44
N ILE A 619 12.73 3.88 -17.57
CA ILE A 619 12.30 5.28 -17.79
C ILE A 619 11.20 5.65 -16.79
N ALA A 620 10.19 4.79 -16.58
CA ALA A 620 9.12 5.01 -15.64
C ALA A 620 9.66 5.19 -14.21
N MET A 621 10.55 4.29 -13.77
CA MET A 621 11.17 4.34 -12.46
C MET A 621 11.97 5.64 -12.25
N GLN A 622 12.76 6.07 -13.26
CA GLN A 622 13.49 7.34 -13.21
C GLN A 622 12.54 8.54 -13.08
N LEU A 623 11.47 8.58 -13.90
CA LEU A 623 10.49 9.68 -13.88
C LEU A 623 9.74 9.74 -12.55
N VAL A 624 9.43 8.60 -11.94
CA VAL A 624 8.73 8.52 -10.66
C VAL A 624 9.62 9.01 -9.53
N LEU A 625 10.88 8.56 -9.43
CA LEU A 625 11.81 9.03 -8.39
C LEU A 625 12.12 10.53 -8.54
N ASP A 626 12.36 11.00 -9.76
CA ASP A 626 12.58 12.43 -9.98
C ASP A 626 11.31 13.26 -9.73
N GLY A 627 10.14 12.73 -10.03
CA GLY A 627 8.84 13.32 -9.68
C GLY A 627 8.68 13.52 -8.18
N MET A 628 9.06 12.53 -7.36
CA MET A 628 9.05 12.68 -5.89
C MET A 628 9.96 13.82 -5.42
N LYS A 629 11.13 14.02 -6.05
CA LYS A 629 12.06 15.13 -5.72
C LYS A 629 11.52 16.51 -6.13
N LEU A 630 10.73 16.57 -7.19
CA LEU A 630 10.25 17.81 -7.80
C LEU A 630 8.91 18.28 -7.21
N GLN A 631 8.08 17.36 -6.71
CA GLN A 631 6.79 17.72 -6.14
C GLN A 631 6.94 18.61 -4.89
N PRO A 632 5.95 19.48 -4.59
CA PRO A 632 5.98 20.32 -3.40
C PRO A 632 5.78 19.50 -2.13
N CYS A 633 6.14 20.03 -0.98
CA CYS A 633 5.71 19.51 0.31
C CYS A 633 4.18 19.61 0.44
N ALA A 634 3.52 18.59 0.97
CA ALA A 634 2.07 18.39 0.99
C ALA A 634 1.46 18.42 -0.45
N PRO A 635 1.89 17.47 -1.32
CA PRO A 635 1.42 17.41 -2.69
C PRO A 635 0.00 16.84 -2.77
N GLY A 636 -0.75 17.21 -3.82
CA GLY A 636 -1.91 16.48 -4.28
C GLY A 636 -1.61 15.79 -5.62
N PHE A 637 -2.58 15.12 -6.18
CA PHE A 637 -2.43 14.33 -7.41
C PHE A 637 -1.99 15.18 -8.62
N GLU A 638 -2.56 16.39 -8.77
CA GLU A 638 -2.12 17.32 -9.83
C GLU A 638 -0.64 17.69 -9.68
N SER A 639 -0.20 17.97 -8.44
CA SER A 639 1.20 18.29 -8.15
C SER A 639 2.14 17.13 -8.46
N GLY A 640 1.75 15.89 -8.15
CA GLY A 640 2.52 14.67 -8.46
C GLY A 640 2.65 14.44 -9.96
N ARG A 641 1.54 14.53 -10.72
CA ARG A 641 1.54 14.44 -12.19
C ARG A 641 2.45 15.49 -12.81
N ASP A 642 2.30 16.75 -12.41
CA ASP A 642 3.08 17.86 -12.97
C ASP A 642 4.57 17.70 -12.69
N ALA A 643 4.93 17.15 -11.52
CA ALA A 643 6.31 16.85 -11.16
C ALA A 643 6.91 15.73 -12.05
N ILE A 644 6.13 14.69 -12.41
CA ILE A 644 6.55 13.65 -13.35
C ILE A 644 6.75 14.21 -14.75
N ILE A 645 5.86 15.09 -15.21
CA ILE A 645 6.00 15.78 -16.50
C ILE A 645 7.26 16.67 -16.49
N GLU A 646 7.52 17.39 -15.41
CA GLU A 646 8.73 18.18 -15.26
C GLU A 646 9.99 17.31 -15.24
N ALA A 647 9.95 16.15 -14.59
CA ALA A 647 11.04 15.17 -14.62
C ALA A 647 11.37 14.75 -16.06
N ASP A 648 10.36 14.47 -16.90
CA ASP A 648 10.55 14.15 -18.31
C ASP A 648 11.17 15.32 -19.09
N GLU A 649 10.71 16.55 -18.86
CA GLU A 649 11.31 17.73 -19.50
C GLU A 649 12.79 17.91 -19.13
N LEU A 650 13.15 17.59 -17.88
CA LEU A 650 14.52 17.70 -17.40
C LEU A 650 15.42 16.57 -17.87
N ALA A 651 14.99 15.33 -17.76
CA ALA A 651 15.77 14.14 -18.11
C ALA A 651 15.78 13.87 -19.62
N TYR A 652 14.61 13.89 -20.26
CA TYR A 652 14.39 13.46 -21.64
C TYR A 652 14.00 14.59 -22.60
N GLY A 653 13.96 15.85 -22.14
CA GLY A 653 13.64 17.02 -22.98
C GLY A 653 12.17 17.13 -23.36
N GLY A 654 11.27 16.47 -22.63
CA GLY A 654 9.83 16.45 -22.89
C GLY A 654 9.42 15.44 -23.96
N GLU A 655 10.26 14.43 -24.24
CA GLU A 655 10.00 13.44 -25.30
C GLU A 655 8.77 12.58 -24.97
N ASN A 656 8.52 12.30 -23.68
CA ASN A 656 7.39 11.50 -23.22
C ASN A 656 6.20 12.34 -22.72
N LYS A 657 6.29 13.66 -22.77
CA LYS A 657 5.31 14.58 -22.17
C LYS A 657 3.87 14.28 -22.60
N CYS A 658 3.63 14.05 -23.89
CA CYS A 658 2.27 13.79 -24.37
C CYS A 658 1.77 12.40 -23.98
N LEU A 659 2.64 11.39 -23.95
CA LEU A 659 2.30 10.07 -23.44
C LEU A 659 1.92 10.14 -21.96
N ILE A 660 2.67 10.88 -21.15
CA ILE A 660 2.35 11.08 -19.73
C ILE A 660 0.98 11.75 -19.57
N TRP A 661 0.69 12.81 -20.35
CA TRP A 661 -0.62 13.45 -20.34
C TRP A 661 -1.76 12.49 -20.73
N GLU A 662 -1.59 11.68 -21.76
CA GLU A 662 -2.58 10.70 -22.22
C GLU A 662 -2.87 9.66 -21.15
N THR A 663 -1.82 9.16 -20.47
CA THR A 663 -1.94 8.19 -19.39
C THR A 663 -2.75 8.74 -18.21
N PHE A 664 -2.34 9.89 -17.68
CA PHE A 664 -3.04 10.49 -16.55
C PHE A 664 -4.45 10.96 -16.92
N ALA A 665 -4.67 11.46 -18.11
CA ALA A 665 -6.00 11.83 -18.61
C ALA A 665 -6.94 10.61 -18.69
N ARG A 666 -6.45 9.44 -19.11
CA ARG A 666 -7.22 8.18 -19.12
C ARG A 666 -7.80 7.85 -17.75
N ARG A 667 -7.09 8.14 -16.68
CA ARG A 667 -7.52 7.97 -15.28
C ARG A 667 -8.13 9.23 -14.65
N GLY A 668 -8.50 10.23 -15.47
CA GLY A 668 -9.23 11.41 -15.00
C GLY A 668 -8.38 12.53 -14.42
N LEU A 669 -7.07 12.47 -14.55
CA LEU A 669 -6.14 13.51 -14.14
C LEU A 669 -5.55 14.26 -15.35
N GLY A 670 -6.41 14.65 -16.28
CA GLY A 670 -6.07 15.38 -17.50
C GLY A 670 -5.74 16.86 -17.26
N SER A 671 -5.57 17.62 -18.35
CA SER A 671 -5.10 19.02 -18.30
C SER A 671 -6.09 19.99 -17.65
N GLY A 672 -7.38 19.68 -17.68
CA GLY A 672 -8.44 20.44 -17.00
C GLY A 672 -8.72 19.97 -15.57
N ALA A 673 -8.05 18.91 -15.09
CA ALA A 673 -8.23 18.43 -13.72
C ALA A 673 -7.65 19.43 -12.71
N THR A 674 -8.27 19.50 -11.53
CA THR A 674 -7.77 20.32 -10.41
C THR A 674 -7.80 19.52 -9.13
N GLN A 675 -6.74 19.60 -8.32
CA GLN A 675 -6.69 18.91 -7.03
C GLN A 675 -7.43 19.68 -5.92
N GLY A 676 -7.76 20.97 -6.10
CA GLY A 676 -8.29 21.79 -5.01
C GLY A 676 -7.26 21.98 -3.89
N SER A 677 -7.68 21.73 -2.65
CA SER A 677 -6.77 21.74 -1.49
C SER A 677 -6.17 20.35 -1.27
N PRO A 678 -4.86 20.18 -1.26
CA PRO A 678 -4.23 18.89 -0.94
C PRO A 678 -4.62 18.32 0.44
N SER A 679 -5.23 19.11 1.30
CA SER A 679 -5.76 18.69 2.61
C SER A 679 -7.22 18.21 2.54
N SER A 680 -7.78 18.00 1.35
CA SER A 680 -9.16 17.56 1.13
C SER A 680 -9.21 16.59 -0.06
N VAL A 681 -9.81 15.43 0.11
CA VAL A 681 -10.06 14.47 -0.98
C VAL A 681 -11.38 14.72 -1.73
N THR A 682 -12.13 15.78 -1.38
CA THR A 682 -13.51 15.97 -1.89
C THR A 682 -13.72 17.23 -2.73
N ASP A 683 -12.71 18.08 -2.89
CA ASP A 683 -12.81 19.37 -3.59
C ASP A 683 -12.03 19.39 -4.93
N GLY A 684 -11.39 18.27 -5.30
CA GLY A 684 -10.78 18.06 -6.60
C GLY A 684 -11.83 17.87 -7.70
N THR A 685 -11.41 18.08 -8.95
CA THR A 685 -12.25 17.88 -10.14
C THR A 685 -11.48 17.08 -11.17
N ALA A 686 -12.03 15.93 -11.58
CA ALA A 686 -11.45 15.11 -12.63
C ALA A 686 -11.70 15.72 -14.01
N ALA A 687 -10.73 15.53 -14.92
CA ALA A 687 -10.85 15.86 -16.34
C ALA A 687 -10.07 14.82 -17.18
N PHE A 688 -10.57 14.55 -18.37
CA PHE A 688 -10.04 13.50 -19.26
C PHE A 688 -9.45 14.08 -20.55
N ASP A 689 -9.22 15.39 -20.58
CA ASP A 689 -8.64 16.11 -21.69
C ASP A 689 -7.11 16.15 -21.59
N ILE A 690 -6.46 16.31 -22.74
CA ILE A 690 -5.02 16.53 -22.85
C ILE A 690 -4.73 17.94 -23.34
N PRO A 691 -3.51 18.49 -23.12
CA PRO A 691 -3.14 19.78 -23.69
C PRO A 691 -3.22 19.80 -25.22
N ALA A 692 -3.61 20.93 -25.78
CA ALA A 692 -3.78 21.07 -27.23
C ALA A 692 -2.50 20.77 -28.03
N GLU A 693 -1.32 20.93 -27.44
CA GLU A 693 -0.02 20.57 -28.03
C GLU A 693 0.19 19.05 -28.14
N CYS A 694 -0.56 18.27 -27.37
CA CYS A 694 -0.56 16.81 -27.40
C CYS A 694 -1.69 16.23 -28.25
N GLU A 695 -2.64 17.07 -28.69
CA GLU A 695 -3.64 16.69 -29.68
C GLU A 695 -2.94 16.48 -31.01
N GLY A 696 -2.77 15.24 -31.44
CA GLY A 696 -2.11 14.93 -32.73
C GLY A 696 -2.76 15.65 -33.88
N LEU A 697 -1.97 16.18 -34.86
CA LEU A 697 -2.41 16.77 -36.11
C LEU A 697 -3.01 15.75 -37.12
N GLY A 698 -3.77 14.78 -36.65
CA GLY A 698 -4.43 13.76 -37.43
C GLY A 698 -5.93 13.86 -37.25
N ILE A 699 -6.62 14.22 -38.38
CA ILE A 699 -8.05 14.02 -38.65
C ILE A 699 -8.88 13.61 -37.47
N ASN A 700 -9.77 14.49 -36.99
CA ASN A 700 -10.73 14.32 -35.91
C ASN A 700 -11.23 12.87 -35.71
N ASP A 701 -10.44 12.04 -35.07
CA ASP A 701 -10.92 10.92 -34.33
C ASP A 701 -10.84 11.37 -32.85
N THR A 702 -11.94 11.95 -32.38
CA THR A 702 -12.15 12.11 -30.95
C THR A 702 -12.18 10.69 -30.38
N ASN A 703 -11.03 10.22 -29.94
CA ASN A 703 -10.91 8.87 -29.39
C ASN A 703 -11.67 8.84 -28.06
N LEU A 704 -12.98 8.56 -28.17
CA LEU A 704 -13.92 8.40 -27.07
C LEU A 704 -13.81 7.00 -26.44
N ASP A 705 -12.87 6.17 -26.92
CA ASP A 705 -12.73 4.77 -26.51
C ASP A 705 -12.53 4.62 -24.98
N ASN A 706 -12.02 5.64 -24.33
CA ASN A 706 -11.79 5.66 -22.87
C ASN A 706 -12.77 6.54 -22.07
N LYS A 707 -13.88 7.01 -22.67
CA LYS A 707 -14.86 7.87 -21.97
C LYS A 707 -16.12 7.12 -21.52
N PHE A 708 -16.23 5.87 -21.90
CA PHE A 708 -17.34 4.98 -21.54
C PHE A 708 -16.82 3.61 -21.14
N ILE A 709 -17.25 3.10 -19.98
CA ILE A 709 -17.05 1.69 -19.61
C ILE A 709 -18.32 0.95 -19.96
N ILE A 710 -18.22 -0.06 -20.84
CA ILE A 710 -19.34 -0.90 -21.29
C ILE A 710 -19.14 -2.30 -20.72
N TYR A 711 -19.94 -2.67 -19.74
CA TYR A 711 -19.79 -3.94 -19.00
C TYR A 711 -21.13 -4.57 -18.63
N PRO A 712 -21.16 -5.90 -18.37
CA PRO A 712 -20.13 -6.87 -18.71
C PRO A 712 -20.02 -7.04 -20.24
N ASN A 713 -18.81 -7.31 -20.72
CA ASN A 713 -18.57 -7.64 -22.13
C ASN A 713 -17.47 -8.70 -22.22
N PRO A 714 -17.83 -10.01 -22.43
CA PRO A 714 -19.12 -10.53 -22.89
C PRO A 714 -20.30 -10.38 -21.94
N SER A 715 -21.53 -10.28 -22.50
CA SER A 715 -22.78 -10.02 -21.77
C SER A 715 -23.86 -11.05 -22.05
N ASN A 716 -24.69 -11.33 -21.07
CA ASN A 716 -25.94 -12.10 -21.21
C ASN A 716 -27.11 -11.23 -21.71
N GLY A 717 -26.82 -10.07 -22.31
CA GLY A 717 -27.80 -9.13 -22.83
C GLY A 717 -28.23 -8.02 -21.87
N ASN A 718 -27.75 -8.02 -20.63
CA ASN A 718 -27.84 -6.87 -19.73
C ASN A 718 -26.50 -6.14 -19.75
N ILE A 719 -26.48 -4.96 -20.36
CA ILE A 719 -25.26 -4.18 -20.59
C ILE A 719 -25.37 -2.90 -19.77
N LYS A 720 -24.34 -2.54 -19.05
CA LYS A 720 -24.22 -1.24 -18.40
C LYS A 720 -23.26 -0.35 -19.18
N ILE A 721 -23.60 0.91 -19.31
CA ILE A 721 -22.72 1.96 -19.84
C ILE A 721 -22.47 2.92 -18.68
N LYS A 722 -21.26 2.92 -18.14
CA LYS A 722 -20.79 3.89 -17.14
C LYS A 722 -20.09 5.02 -17.90
N PRO A 723 -20.67 6.20 -17.98
CA PRO A 723 -19.94 7.36 -18.51
C PRO A 723 -18.94 7.84 -17.45
N LEU A 724 -17.77 8.25 -17.88
CA LEU A 724 -16.73 8.81 -17.00
C LEU A 724 -16.85 10.34 -16.88
N LEU A 725 -17.73 10.96 -17.67
CA LEU A 725 -18.10 12.38 -17.64
C LEU A 725 -19.62 12.52 -17.84
N ASP A 726 -20.18 13.70 -17.53
CA ASP A 726 -21.58 14.04 -17.87
C ASP A 726 -21.68 14.28 -19.39
N PHE A 727 -22.19 13.30 -20.11
CA PHE A 727 -22.43 13.37 -21.55
C PHE A 727 -23.86 13.77 -21.93
N GLY A 728 -24.74 13.95 -20.95
CA GLY A 728 -26.13 14.31 -21.18
C GLY A 728 -26.92 13.25 -21.94
N ASP A 729 -27.83 13.70 -22.81
CA ASP A 729 -28.69 12.81 -23.61
C ASP A 729 -27.94 12.22 -24.81
N ALA A 730 -28.01 10.90 -24.97
CA ALA A 730 -27.38 10.15 -26.03
C ALA A 730 -28.32 9.11 -26.65
N ASN A 731 -28.06 8.73 -27.90
CA ASN A 731 -28.70 7.61 -28.58
C ASN A 731 -27.73 6.41 -28.64
N VAL A 732 -28.15 5.30 -28.07
CA VAL A 732 -27.42 4.03 -28.13
C VAL A 732 -28.03 3.11 -29.19
N SER A 733 -27.22 2.76 -30.21
CA SER A 733 -27.59 1.85 -31.29
C SER A 733 -26.70 0.61 -31.27
N ILE A 734 -27.28 -0.58 -31.45
CA ILE A 734 -26.52 -1.82 -31.60
C ILE A 734 -26.74 -2.36 -33.02
N TYR A 735 -25.67 -2.75 -33.67
CA TYR A 735 -25.67 -3.29 -35.05
C TYR A 735 -25.11 -4.70 -35.07
N ASP A 736 -25.69 -5.57 -35.91
CA ASP A 736 -25.08 -6.86 -36.21
C ASP A 736 -23.85 -6.71 -37.15
N ILE A 737 -23.11 -7.79 -37.35
CA ILE A 737 -21.89 -7.79 -38.18
C ILE A 737 -22.16 -7.43 -39.67
N ASN A 738 -23.42 -7.38 -40.12
CA ASN A 738 -23.83 -6.97 -41.46
C ASN A 738 -24.24 -5.48 -41.47
N GLY A 739 -24.05 -4.75 -40.38
CA GLY A 739 -24.42 -3.33 -40.29
C GLY A 739 -25.91 -3.06 -40.10
N ARG A 740 -26.72 -4.10 -39.81
CA ARG A 740 -28.17 -3.96 -39.55
C ARG A 740 -28.36 -3.53 -38.11
N LYS A 741 -29.03 -2.40 -37.86
CA LYS A 741 -29.43 -1.94 -36.53
C LYS A 741 -30.44 -2.95 -35.91
N VAL A 742 -30.06 -3.54 -34.78
CA VAL A 742 -30.83 -4.56 -34.03
C VAL A 742 -31.39 -4.08 -32.72
N HIS A 743 -30.85 -2.98 -32.20
CA HIS A 743 -31.36 -2.32 -30.99
C HIS A 743 -31.13 -0.80 -31.10
N ASN A 744 -32.00 -0.01 -30.50
CA ASN A 744 -31.84 1.45 -30.41
C ASN A 744 -32.61 1.98 -29.21
N THR A 745 -31.97 2.84 -28.42
CA THR A 745 -32.58 3.47 -27.24
C THR A 745 -31.93 4.83 -26.97
N ASN A 746 -32.69 5.75 -26.42
CA ASN A 746 -32.16 7.02 -25.90
C ASN A 746 -31.93 6.88 -24.41
N VAL A 747 -30.81 7.37 -23.93
CA VAL A 747 -30.37 7.31 -22.54
C VAL A 747 -29.85 8.70 -22.10
N ASN A 748 -29.84 8.94 -20.80
CA ASN A 748 -29.14 10.10 -20.24
C ASN A 748 -27.87 9.60 -19.56
N LEU A 749 -26.72 10.02 -20.07
CA LEU A 749 -25.39 9.58 -19.64
C LEU A 749 -24.77 10.55 -18.63
N GLN A 750 -25.54 10.97 -17.63
CA GLN A 750 -25.04 11.63 -16.42
C GLN A 750 -24.66 10.59 -15.36
N ASN A 751 -25.22 9.39 -15.43
CA ASN A 751 -24.94 8.28 -14.53
C ASN A 751 -24.93 6.98 -15.31
N THR A 752 -24.46 5.90 -14.66
CA THR A 752 -24.49 4.55 -15.25
C THR A 752 -25.90 4.17 -15.69
N VAL A 753 -26.04 3.77 -16.94
CA VAL A 753 -27.32 3.34 -17.53
C VAL A 753 -27.27 1.88 -17.92
N SER A 754 -28.42 1.20 -17.82
CA SER A 754 -28.55 -0.22 -18.22
C SER A 754 -29.28 -0.34 -19.54
N ILE A 755 -28.70 -1.09 -20.49
CA ILE A 755 -29.27 -1.41 -21.79
C ILE A 755 -29.71 -2.86 -21.78
N ASN A 756 -31.01 -3.11 -22.00
CA ASN A 756 -31.51 -4.46 -22.12
C ASN A 756 -31.50 -4.96 -23.57
N ALA A 757 -30.58 -5.83 -23.89
CA ALA A 757 -30.39 -6.45 -25.20
C ALA A 757 -30.56 -7.99 -25.14
N GLN A 758 -31.28 -8.52 -24.15
CA GLN A 758 -31.50 -9.97 -23.94
C GLN A 758 -32.23 -10.67 -25.11
N ASN A 759 -32.82 -9.93 -26.02
CA ASN A 759 -33.45 -10.44 -27.25
C ASN A 759 -32.46 -10.66 -28.41
N LEU A 760 -31.19 -10.32 -28.22
CA LEU A 760 -30.12 -10.55 -29.21
C LEU A 760 -29.61 -12.00 -29.07
N SER A 761 -29.30 -12.61 -30.20
CA SER A 761 -28.68 -13.94 -30.23
C SER A 761 -27.22 -13.86 -29.87
N SER A 762 -26.66 -14.96 -29.32
CA SER A 762 -25.19 -15.03 -29.07
C SER A 762 -24.42 -14.69 -30.32
N GLY A 763 -23.40 -13.80 -30.17
CA GLY A 763 -22.60 -13.31 -31.28
C GLY A 763 -21.96 -11.97 -31.04
N MET A 764 -21.20 -11.51 -32.02
CA MET A 764 -20.52 -10.21 -32.00
C MET A 764 -21.42 -9.12 -32.59
N TYR A 765 -21.44 -7.99 -31.95
CA TYR A 765 -22.19 -6.79 -32.33
C TYR A 765 -21.28 -5.54 -32.24
N ILE A 766 -21.75 -4.45 -32.84
CA ILE A 766 -21.14 -3.12 -32.72
C ILE A 766 -22.15 -2.23 -31.99
N MET A 767 -21.77 -1.67 -30.86
CA MET A 767 -22.52 -0.66 -30.15
C MET A 767 -22.02 0.72 -30.54
N GLN A 768 -22.92 1.62 -30.88
CA GLN A 768 -22.65 3.02 -31.17
C GLN A 768 -23.43 3.90 -30.19
N ILE A 769 -22.73 4.85 -29.57
CA ILE A 769 -23.27 5.84 -28.64
C ILE A 769 -23.11 7.20 -29.31
N GLU A 770 -24.19 7.93 -29.58
CA GLU A 770 -24.19 9.21 -30.25
C GLU A 770 -24.88 10.27 -29.38
N GLY A 771 -24.15 11.33 -29.05
CA GLY A 771 -24.66 12.55 -28.41
C GLY A 771 -24.64 13.74 -29.36
N VAL A 772 -24.79 14.97 -28.84
CA VAL A 772 -24.86 16.20 -29.64
C VAL A 772 -23.54 16.46 -30.37
N ASP A 773 -22.41 16.31 -29.69
CA ASP A 773 -21.08 16.65 -30.17
C ASP A 773 -20.08 15.48 -30.11
N TYR A 774 -20.58 14.26 -29.94
CA TYR A 774 -19.70 13.09 -29.81
C TYR A 774 -20.35 11.81 -30.37
N SER A 775 -19.50 10.88 -30.80
CA SER A 775 -19.85 9.50 -31.19
C SER A 775 -18.79 8.54 -30.66
N HIS A 776 -19.24 7.43 -30.06
CA HIS A 776 -18.37 6.35 -29.59
C HIS A 776 -18.84 5.04 -30.16
N THR A 777 -17.90 4.17 -30.54
CA THR A 777 -18.21 2.85 -31.10
C THR A 777 -17.42 1.79 -30.34
N ALA A 778 -18.11 0.77 -29.84
CA ALA A 778 -17.51 -0.32 -29.09
C ALA A 778 -17.93 -1.69 -29.64
N LYS A 779 -17.03 -2.67 -29.53
CA LYS A 779 -17.34 -4.08 -29.79
C LYS A 779 -18.13 -4.63 -28.61
N LEU A 780 -19.22 -5.34 -28.89
CA LEU A 780 -20.07 -6.00 -27.90
C LEU A 780 -20.19 -7.49 -28.22
N ILE A 781 -19.97 -8.33 -27.23
CA ILE A 781 -20.14 -9.78 -27.35
C ILE A 781 -21.34 -10.19 -26.47
N ILE A 782 -22.31 -10.90 -27.09
CA ILE A 782 -23.46 -11.51 -26.39
C ILE A 782 -23.22 -13.01 -26.32
N ASN A 783 -23.27 -13.57 -25.10
CA ASN A 783 -23.12 -15.00 -24.82
C ASN A 783 -24.42 -15.78 -25.05
#